data_bb837d1063e20e455479b9bce274a680
#
_entry.id   bb837d1063e20e455479b9bce274a680
#
_cell.length_a   1.000
_cell.length_b   1.000
_cell.length_c   1.000
_cell.angle_alpha   90.00
_cell.angle_beta   90.00
_cell.angle_gamma   90.00
#
_symmetry.space_group_name_H-M   'P 1'
#
loop_
_entity.id
_entity.type
_entity.pdbx_description
1 polymer ?
#
loop_
_entity_poly.entity_id
_entity_poly.type
_entity_poly.pdbx_seq_one_letter_code
_entity_poly.pdbx_strand_id
1 'polypeptide(L)'
;MKTDAFALRHIGPRENDLEHMLKTIGAATLEQLIQETIPSDIRLKSDLDLEPAMTEYEFANHIQKLGNKNKVFQSYIGLGYNAAIIPAVIQRNVFENPGWYTAYTPYQAEIAQGRLEAILNFQTMVIELTGMEIANASLLDEGTAAAEAMALLFDVRSRDQKKNNTNKFFVSEEILPQTLSVLQTRSTPIGVELVLGNHETFDFSSDYFGAILQYPGKFGQVHDYTAFIAKAAANEIKVAVAADILSLAKLTPPGEIGAAVVLGTTQRFGIPLGYGGPHAAYFATKDEYKRSMPGRIIGVTVDTDGNRALRMALQTREQHIKRDKATSNICTAQVLLSVMAGMYTVYHGPKGLQYIANKVHASAATLANALEKSGFQQMNTAFFDTIVIKADAKKVKTIAEENEINFYYIDDYTISISLNETTSIADLNKIIAVFASANGTPLTLIETLSKTNHFPENVNRTSTFLQHDVFNKHHSETALMRYIKMLERKDLALNHSMISLGSCTMKLNAASEMLPLSMPQWNNIHPFAPLDQAQGYQEMLAKLENQLNVITGFAGTTLQPNSGAQGEYAGLMVIRAYHQSRGDHHRNIALIPSSAHGTNPASAAMAGMKVVVTKTLENGNIDVEDLREKAVLHKDNLACLMVTYPSTHGVFESAIREITQLIHNNGGQVYMDGANMNAQVGLTNPATIGADVCHLNLHKTFAIPHGGGGPGVGPICVAPQLVPFLPTNPVIPTGGENAITAISAAPWGSALVCLISYGYICMLGAEGLKQSTQYAILNANYIKEKLNGHYDTLYSGEMGRAAHEMILECRPFKQKGIEVTDIAKRLMDYGFHAPTVSFPVAGTLMIEPTESENLEELDRFCDAMIAIRKEIENATLEDKNNVLKNSPHTLAMLTTDIWNFPYTREQAAFPLDYIAENKFWPTVRRADDAYGDRNLVCSCAPIEAYMES
;
A
#
# COMPACT_ATOMS: atom_id res chain seq x y z
N MET A 1 -23.73 -31.05 10.68
CA MET A 1 -23.20 -29.73 10.25
C MET A 1 -22.28 -29.24 11.35
N LYS A 2 -21.01 -28.93 11.07
CA LYS A 2 -20.12 -28.29 12.03
C LYS A 2 -20.54 -26.83 12.13
N THR A 3 -21.26 -26.43 13.18
CA THR A 3 -21.78 -25.07 13.37
C THR A 3 -20.69 -24.04 13.66
N ASP A 4 -19.44 -24.48 13.87
CA ASP A 4 -18.23 -23.71 14.14
C ASP A 4 -17.28 -23.59 12.94
N ALA A 5 -17.68 -24.09 11.75
CA ALA A 5 -16.89 -23.93 10.54
C ALA A 5 -16.79 -22.44 10.14
N PHE A 6 -15.57 -21.96 9.93
CA PHE A 6 -15.32 -20.54 9.60
C PHE A 6 -15.99 -20.12 8.28
N ALA A 7 -16.11 -21.00 7.29
CA ALA A 7 -16.83 -20.72 6.06
C ALA A 7 -18.28 -20.21 6.31
N LEU A 8 -18.95 -20.74 7.35
CA LEU A 8 -20.28 -20.28 7.76
C LEU A 8 -20.27 -18.88 8.43
N ARG A 9 -19.10 -18.35 8.80
CA ARG A 9 -18.93 -17.00 9.34
C ARG A 9 -18.50 -16.00 8.27
N HIS A 10 -17.72 -16.46 7.29
CA HIS A 10 -17.16 -15.61 6.25
C HIS A 10 -18.12 -15.43 5.06
N ILE A 11 -18.73 -16.51 4.56
CA ILE A 11 -19.63 -16.48 3.39
C ILE A 11 -21.00 -15.91 3.83
N GLY A 12 -21.47 -14.87 3.15
CA GLY A 12 -22.66 -14.13 3.50
C GLY A 12 -23.98 -14.90 3.23
N PRO A 13 -24.28 -15.36 1.99
CA PRO A 13 -25.50 -16.08 1.69
C PRO A 13 -25.58 -17.43 2.41
N ARG A 14 -26.78 -17.80 2.83
CA ARG A 14 -27.05 -19.04 3.54
C ARG A 14 -27.58 -20.12 2.60
N GLU A 15 -27.57 -21.37 3.07
CA GLU A 15 -28.10 -22.51 2.32
C GLU A 15 -29.55 -22.27 1.86
N ASN A 16 -30.37 -21.65 2.71
CA ASN A 16 -31.76 -21.31 2.38
C ASN A 16 -31.90 -20.21 1.32
N ASP A 17 -30.88 -19.35 1.19
CA ASP A 17 -30.88 -18.24 0.21
C ASP A 17 -30.54 -18.77 -1.19
N LEU A 18 -29.75 -19.84 -1.25
CA LEU A 18 -29.18 -20.36 -2.50
C LEU A 18 -30.26 -20.73 -3.54
N GLU A 19 -31.35 -21.38 -3.11
CA GLU A 19 -32.44 -21.76 -4.00
C GLU A 19 -33.11 -20.51 -4.64
N HIS A 20 -33.35 -19.49 -3.81
CA HIS A 20 -33.92 -18.21 -4.28
C HIS A 20 -32.97 -17.48 -5.25
N MET A 21 -31.70 -17.41 -4.93
CA MET A 21 -30.70 -16.74 -5.76
C MET A 21 -30.52 -17.45 -7.09
N LEU A 22 -30.41 -18.78 -7.11
CA LEU A 22 -30.29 -19.58 -8.34
C LEU A 22 -31.53 -19.46 -9.22
N LYS A 23 -32.73 -19.46 -8.64
CA LYS A 23 -33.95 -19.25 -9.36
C LYS A 23 -33.98 -17.86 -10.03
N THR A 24 -33.55 -16.83 -9.34
CA THR A 24 -33.44 -15.46 -9.90
C THR A 24 -32.45 -15.42 -11.07
N ILE A 25 -31.31 -16.10 -10.94
CA ILE A 25 -30.28 -16.21 -11.98
C ILE A 25 -30.71 -17.08 -13.17
N GLY A 26 -31.71 -17.97 -12.97
CA GLY A 26 -32.17 -18.94 -13.98
C GLY A 26 -31.20 -20.14 -14.14
N ALA A 27 -30.50 -20.53 -13.06
CA ALA A 27 -29.67 -21.73 -12.99
C ALA A 27 -30.28 -22.76 -12.05
N ALA A 28 -30.22 -24.05 -12.40
CA ALA A 28 -30.79 -25.10 -11.58
C ALA A 28 -29.91 -25.46 -10.38
N THR A 29 -28.60 -25.31 -10.52
CA THR A 29 -27.59 -25.60 -9.48
C THR A 29 -26.44 -24.61 -9.53
N LEU A 30 -25.72 -24.47 -8.39
CA LEU A 30 -24.50 -23.68 -8.34
C LEU A 30 -23.43 -24.22 -9.32
N GLU A 31 -23.32 -25.53 -9.46
CA GLU A 31 -22.38 -26.16 -10.40
C GLU A 31 -22.71 -25.80 -11.87
N GLN A 32 -24.02 -25.73 -12.23
CA GLN A 32 -24.43 -25.24 -13.55
C GLN A 32 -23.98 -23.80 -13.79
N LEU A 33 -24.18 -22.91 -12.80
CA LEU A 33 -23.73 -21.52 -12.90
C LEU A 33 -22.22 -21.45 -13.16
N ILE A 34 -21.42 -22.25 -12.43
CA ILE A 34 -19.96 -22.27 -12.59
C ILE A 34 -19.59 -22.84 -13.97
N GLN A 35 -20.29 -23.87 -14.47
CA GLN A 35 -20.06 -24.42 -15.80
C GLN A 35 -20.37 -23.43 -16.93
N GLU A 36 -21.38 -22.61 -16.75
CA GLU A 36 -21.74 -21.57 -17.69
C GLU A 36 -20.84 -20.34 -17.64
N THR A 37 -20.08 -20.17 -16.54
CA THR A 37 -19.21 -19.01 -16.31
C THR A 37 -17.76 -19.26 -16.70
N ILE A 38 -17.20 -20.42 -16.31
CA ILE A 38 -15.77 -20.74 -16.48
C ILE A 38 -15.57 -21.73 -17.63
N PRO A 39 -14.72 -21.40 -18.63
CA PRO A 39 -14.38 -22.30 -19.73
C PRO A 39 -13.92 -23.69 -19.23
N SER A 40 -14.39 -24.76 -19.86
CA SER A 40 -14.17 -26.14 -19.41
C SER A 40 -12.72 -26.60 -19.46
N ASP A 41 -11.94 -26.05 -20.39
CA ASP A 41 -10.53 -26.41 -20.64
C ASP A 41 -9.55 -25.81 -19.62
N ILE A 42 -9.98 -24.83 -18.81
CA ILE A 42 -9.18 -24.25 -17.72
C ILE A 42 -9.66 -24.68 -16.33
N ARG A 43 -10.73 -25.47 -16.22
CA ARG A 43 -11.24 -25.93 -14.92
C ARG A 43 -10.32 -26.95 -14.26
N LEU A 44 -10.09 -26.78 -12.95
CA LEU A 44 -9.35 -27.75 -12.15
C LEU A 44 -10.09 -29.08 -12.10
N LYS A 45 -9.33 -30.18 -12.19
CA LYS A 45 -9.87 -31.55 -12.20
C LYS A 45 -9.90 -32.19 -10.81
N SER A 46 -9.22 -31.57 -9.85
CA SER A 46 -9.13 -32.00 -8.45
C SER A 46 -9.22 -30.80 -7.54
N ASP A 47 -9.65 -31.02 -6.31
CA ASP A 47 -9.61 -30.01 -5.28
C ASP A 47 -8.17 -29.63 -4.93
N LEU A 48 -7.99 -28.48 -4.28
CA LEU A 48 -6.68 -27.98 -3.85
C LEU A 48 -6.10 -28.91 -2.75
N ASP A 49 -4.83 -29.24 -2.85
CA ASP A 49 -4.11 -30.04 -1.83
C ASP A 49 -3.66 -29.13 -0.67
N LEU A 50 -4.62 -28.76 0.17
CA LEU A 50 -4.42 -27.94 1.35
C LEU A 50 -4.79 -28.68 2.62
N GLU A 51 -4.20 -28.26 3.74
CA GLU A 51 -4.56 -28.79 5.05
C GLU A 51 -6.07 -28.62 5.34
N PRO A 52 -6.69 -29.51 6.14
CA PRO A 52 -8.09 -29.36 6.53
C PRO A 52 -8.39 -28.03 7.20
N ALA A 53 -9.58 -27.48 6.95
CA ALA A 53 -10.03 -26.21 7.54
C ALA A 53 -10.02 -26.25 9.08
N MET A 54 -9.50 -25.20 9.67
CA MET A 54 -9.53 -24.95 11.11
C MET A 54 -10.77 -24.14 11.49
N THR A 55 -11.32 -24.41 12.67
CA THR A 55 -12.24 -23.48 13.32
C THR A 55 -11.47 -22.25 13.83
N GLU A 56 -12.17 -21.16 14.15
CA GLU A 56 -11.55 -19.97 14.75
C GLU A 56 -10.78 -20.30 16.05
N TYR A 57 -11.32 -21.21 16.87
CA TYR A 57 -10.66 -21.65 18.09
C TYR A 57 -9.37 -22.46 17.80
N GLU A 58 -9.42 -23.36 16.84
CA GLU A 58 -8.24 -24.14 16.43
C GLU A 58 -7.16 -23.23 15.85
N PHE A 59 -7.55 -22.27 15.02
CA PHE A 59 -6.62 -21.26 14.47
C PHE A 59 -6.00 -20.39 15.57
N ALA A 60 -6.79 -19.89 16.52
CA ALA A 60 -6.27 -19.10 17.63
C ALA A 60 -5.20 -19.87 18.45
N ASN A 61 -5.43 -21.15 18.71
CA ASN A 61 -4.46 -22.01 19.38
C ASN A 61 -3.23 -22.30 18.51
N HIS A 62 -3.44 -22.50 17.21
CA HIS A 62 -2.37 -22.76 16.24
C HIS A 62 -1.43 -21.57 16.13
N ILE A 63 -1.98 -20.38 15.92
CA ILE A 63 -1.18 -19.16 15.72
C ILE A 63 -0.44 -18.73 17.00
N GLN A 64 -1.05 -19.00 18.18
CA GLN A 64 -0.38 -18.80 19.46
C GLN A 64 0.81 -19.75 19.64
N LYS A 65 0.63 -21.04 19.33
CA LYS A 65 1.73 -22.04 19.39
C LYS A 65 2.85 -21.69 18.41
N LEU A 66 2.49 -21.23 17.21
CA LEU A 66 3.45 -20.86 16.20
C LEU A 66 4.22 -19.61 16.63
N GLY A 67 3.50 -18.59 17.12
CA GLY A 67 4.10 -17.36 17.65
C GLY A 67 5.06 -17.61 18.81
N ASN A 68 4.78 -18.59 19.67
CA ASN A 68 5.65 -18.95 20.80
C ASN A 68 6.99 -19.58 20.36
N LYS A 69 7.17 -19.94 19.09
CA LYS A 69 8.49 -20.32 18.52
C LYS A 69 9.38 -19.12 18.25
N ASN A 70 8.82 -17.92 18.16
CA ASN A 70 9.57 -16.68 18.04
C ASN A 70 10.15 -16.27 19.39
N LYS A 71 11.40 -15.79 19.40
CA LYS A 71 12.09 -15.28 20.57
C LYS A 71 12.13 -13.75 20.47
N VAL A 72 11.35 -13.07 21.31
CA VAL A 72 11.27 -11.58 21.28
C VAL A 72 12.42 -11.01 22.09
N PHE A 73 13.58 -10.87 21.46
CA PHE A 73 14.76 -10.25 22.08
C PHE A 73 14.69 -8.73 21.98
N GLN A 74 15.34 -8.04 22.94
CA GLN A 74 15.55 -6.60 22.84
C GLN A 74 16.46 -6.29 21.65
N SER A 75 15.94 -5.58 20.64
CA SER A 75 16.69 -5.32 19.42
C SER A 75 17.28 -3.92 19.39
N TYR A 76 18.58 -3.86 19.22
CA TYR A 76 19.37 -2.67 18.97
C TYR A 76 20.11 -2.78 17.62
N ILE A 77 19.55 -3.54 16.67
CA ILE A 77 20.10 -3.74 15.32
C ILE A 77 20.03 -2.44 14.52
N GLY A 78 18.92 -1.72 14.59
CA GLY A 78 18.72 -0.50 13.82
C GLY A 78 18.53 -0.76 12.33
N LEU A 79 19.40 -0.25 11.48
CA LEU A 79 19.31 -0.34 10.02
C LEU A 79 17.94 0.11 9.48
N GLY A 80 17.41 1.22 10.02
CA GLY A 80 16.14 1.80 9.59
C GLY A 80 14.89 1.23 10.28
N TYR A 81 15.04 0.26 11.20
CA TYR A 81 13.95 -0.33 11.98
C TYR A 81 14.23 -0.22 13.48
N ASN A 82 13.29 0.34 14.23
CA ASN A 82 13.47 0.62 15.64
C ASN A 82 12.21 0.25 16.42
N ALA A 83 12.36 -0.35 17.60
CA ALA A 83 11.23 -0.58 18.47
C ALA A 83 10.55 0.75 18.85
N ALA A 84 9.24 0.80 18.75
CA ALA A 84 8.42 1.98 19.03
C ALA A 84 7.31 1.65 20.03
N ILE A 85 6.90 2.63 20.81
CA ILE A 85 5.76 2.50 21.72
C ILE A 85 4.49 2.89 20.95
N ILE A 86 3.60 1.93 20.79
CA ILE A 86 2.29 2.18 20.19
C ILE A 86 1.36 2.68 21.30
N PRO A 87 0.86 3.92 21.27
CA PRO A 87 -0.14 4.37 22.23
C PRO A 87 -1.39 3.47 22.14
N ALA A 88 -1.84 2.94 23.30
CA ALA A 88 -2.95 1.99 23.34
C ALA A 88 -4.24 2.56 22.72
N VAL A 89 -4.46 3.87 22.84
CA VAL A 89 -5.60 4.57 22.23
C VAL A 89 -5.54 4.54 20.69
N ILE A 90 -4.36 4.57 20.08
CA ILE A 90 -4.18 4.46 18.63
C ILE A 90 -4.32 3.00 18.18
N GLN A 91 -3.69 2.07 18.90
CA GLN A 91 -3.82 0.64 18.63
C GLN A 91 -5.31 0.22 18.62
N ARG A 92 -6.04 0.54 19.69
CA ARG A 92 -7.44 0.14 19.82
C ARG A 92 -8.40 0.85 18.86
N ASN A 93 -8.22 2.16 18.63
CA ASN A 93 -9.20 2.97 17.91
C ASN A 93 -8.84 3.22 16.44
N VAL A 94 -7.67 2.78 15.97
CA VAL A 94 -7.26 2.84 14.55
C VAL A 94 -6.87 1.46 14.05
N PHE A 95 -5.81 0.86 14.61
CA PHE A 95 -5.23 -0.39 14.09
C PHE A 95 -6.18 -1.58 14.21
N GLU A 96 -6.89 -1.69 15.33
CA GLU A 96 -7.86 -2.77 15.62
C GLU A 96 -9.31 -2.37 15.30
N ASN A 97 -9.55 -1.18 14.73
CA ASN A 97 -10.89 -0.66 14.50
C ASN A 97 -11.34 -0.88 13.05
N PRO A 98 -12.39 -1.68 12.79
CA PRO A 98 -12.89 -1.95 11.44
C PRO A 98 -13.37 -0.70 10.71
N GLY A 99 -13.80 0.37 11.40
CA GLY A 99 -14.13 1.64 10.76
C GLY A 99 -12.94 2.29 10.04
N TRP A 100 -11.72 1.95 10.43
CA TRP A 100 -10.49 2.43 9.80
C TRP A 100 -9.89 1.42 8.84
N TYR A 101 -9.72 0.14 9.26
CA TYR A 101 -9.00 -0.81 8.40
C TYR A 101 -9.86 -1.39 7.28
N THR A 102 -11.19 -1.39 7.35
CA THR A 102 -12.07 -1.88 6.27
C THR A 102 -12.45 -0.81 5.24
N ALA A 103 -11.97 0.42 5.39
CA ALA A 103 -12.23 1.50 4.47
C ALA A 103 -11.38 1.38 3.19
N TYR A 104 -11.87 1.97 2.10
CA TYR A 104 -11.16 2.04 0.81
C TYR A 104 -10.38 3.35 0.63
N THR A 105 -9.55 3.42 -0.39
CA THR A 105 -8.90 4.65 -0.86
C THR A 105 -9.94 5.76 -1.06
N PRO A 106 -9.71 6.99 -0.58
CA PRO A 106 -10.72 8.05 -0.55
C PRO A 106 -10.96 8.73 -1.92
N TYR A 107 -11.23 7.93 -2.95
CA TYR A 107 -11.60 8.46 -4.29
C TYR A 107 -12.92 9.23 -4.27
N GLN A 108 -13.86 8.85 -3.40
CA GLN A 108 -15.13 9.52 -3.21
C GLN A 108 -15.03 10.43 -1.98
N ALA A 109 -14.67 11.66 -2.20
CA ALA A 109 -14.30 12.62 -1.15
C ALA A 109 -15.42 12.85 -0.12
N GLU A 110 -16.66 12.89 -0.56
CA GLU A 110 -17.82 13.25 0.27
C GLU A 110 -18.11 12.26 1.39
N ILE A 111 -17.66 11.00 1.23
CA ILE A 111 -17.83 9.91 2.21
C ILE A 111 -16.51 9.47 2.84
N ALA A 112 -15.49 10.31 2.75
CA ALA A 112 -14.13 10.00 3.20
C ALA A 112 -13.42 11.21 3.85
N GLN A 113 -14.18 12.22 4.32
CA GLN A 113 -13.61 13.45 4.87
C GLN A 113 -12.78 13.23 6.12
N GLY A 114 -13.06 12.21 6.91
CA GLY A 114 -12.29 11.88 8.11
C GLY A 114 -10.93 11.28 7.78
N ARG A 115 -10.86 10.30 6.86
CA ARG A 115 -9.58 9.74 6.37
C ARG A 115 -8.75 10.79 5.66
N LEU A 116 -9.37 11.60 4.83
CA LEU A 116 -8.69 12.69 4.15
C LEU A 116 -8.05 13.67 5.14
N GLU A 117 -8.74 14.02 6.22
CA GLU A 117 -8.19 14.87 7.29
C GLU A 117 -7.03 14.17 8.02
N ALA A 118 -7.16 12.88 8.35
CA ALA A 118 -6.09 12.12 8.99
C ALA A 118 -4.83 12.02 8.12
N ILE A 119 -4.98 11.80 6.80
CA ILE A 119 -3.87 11.76 5.85
C ILE A 119 -3.27 13.16 5.65
N LEU A 120 -4.09 14.21 5.65
CA LEU A 120 -3.59 15.59 5.58
C LEU A 120 -2.74 15.93 6.81
N ASN A 121 -3.12 15.46 8.00
CA ASN A 121 -2.30 15.61 9.21
C ASN A 121 -0.94 14.91 9.03
N PHE A 122 -0.91 13.71 8.44
CA PHE A 122 0.34 13.02 8.11
C PHE A 122 1.20 13.84 7.13
N GLN A 123 0.63 14.36 6.05
CA GLN A 123 1.35 15.21 5.09
C GLN A 123 1.92 16.45 5.75
N THR A 124 1.13 17.12 6.60
CA THR A 124 1.54 18.32 7.34
C THR A 124 2.69 18.02 8.28
N MET A 125 2.61 16.90 9.03
CA MET A 125 3.69 16.42 9.89
C MET A 125 5.00 16.24 9.11
N VAL A 126 4.93 15.57 7.96
CA VAL A 126 6.10 15.32 7.12
C VAL A 126 6.69 16.62 6.58
N ILE A 127 5.86 17.53 6.07
CA ILE A 127 6.30 18.84 5.58
C ILE A 127 7.05 19.60 6.69
N GLU A 128 6.46 19.72 7.87
CA GLU A 128 7.03 20.51 8.96
C GLU A 128 8.28 19.90 9.58
N LEU A 129 8.36 18.55 9.66
CA LEU A 129 9.56 17.89 10.16
C LEU A 129 10.71 17.94 9.16
N THR A 130 10.44 17.79 7.87
CA THR A 130 11.47 17.77 6.81
C THR A 130 11.90 19.14 6.32
N GLY A 131 11.13 20.19 6.61
CA GLY A 131 11.34 21.54 6.07
C GLY A 131 11.06 21.65 4.57
N MET A 132 10.24 20.75 4.02
CA MET A 132 9.88 20.73 2.61
C MET A 132 8.56 21.44 2.34
N GLU A 133 8.23 21.67 1.07
CA GLU A 133 7.05 22.47 0.67
C GLU A 133 5.81 21.63 0.47
N ILE A 134 5.97 20.35 0.05
CA ILE A 134 4.88 19.41 -0.20
C ILE A 134 5.27 17.98 0.15
N ALA A 135 4.33 17.19 0.66
CA ALA A 135 4.49 15.77 0.94
C ALA A 135 3.33 14.96 0.35
N ASN A 136 3.57 13.69 0.07
CA ASN A 136 2.53 12.76 -0.35
C ASN A 136 1.82 12.08 0.84
N ALA A 137 0.77 11.32 0.54
CA ALA A 137 -0.04 10.63 1.53
C ALA A 137 0.68 9.46 2.21
N SER A 138 1.47 8.70 1.50
CA SER A 138 2.43 7.68 1.95
C SER A 138 3.11 7.01 0.75
N LEU A 139 4.22 6.31 1.01
CA LEU A 139 4.82 5.31 0.12
C LEU A 139 4.98 3.97 0.84
N LEU A 140 5.71 3.02 0.25
CA LEU A 140 5.72 1.62 0.68
C LEU A 140 6.76 1.33 1.78
N ASP A 141 8.00 1.75 1.57
CA ASP A 141 9.11 1.70 2.51
C ASP A 141 10.21 2.70 2.11
N GLU A 142 11.27 2.86 2.92
CA GLU A 142 12.35 3.80 2.62
C GLU A 142 13.10 3.45 1.32
N GLY A 143 13.38 2.16 1.08
CA GLY A 143 14.09 1.75 -0.13
C GLY A 143 13.32 2.07 -1.41
N THR A 144 12.02 1.81 -1.42
CA THR A 144 11.15 2.15 -2.56
C THR A 144 10.99 3.66 -2.70
N ALA A 145 10.90 4.42 -1.60
CA ALA A 145 10.85 5.88 -1.62
C ALA A 145 12.16 6.47 -2.19
N ALA A 146 13.32 5.90 -1.85
CA ALA A 146 14.61 6.28 -2.43
C ALA A 146 14.67 6.04 -3.94
N ALA A 147 14.15 4.91 -4.40
CA ALA A 147 14.08 4.60 -5.83
C ALA A 147 13.12 5.53 -6.58
N GLU A 148 11.99 5.90 -5.97
CA GLU A 148 11.08 6.91 -6.51
C GLU A 148 11.73 8.30 -6.57
N ALA A 149 12.57 8.67 -5.57
CA ALA A 149 13.33 9.92 -5.60
C ALA A 149 14.34 9.95 -6.75
N MET A 150 15.10 8.86 -6.94
CA MET A 150 16.00 8.72 -8.08
C MET A 150 15.25 8.88 -9.41
N ALA A 151 14.11 8.21 -9.57
CA ALA A 151 13.30 8.29 -10.79
C ALA A 151 12.74 9.71 -11.01
N LEU A 152 12.24 10.38 -9.97
CA LEU A 152 11.79 11.77 -10.05
C LEU A 152 12.94 12.69 -10.48
N LEU A 153 14.11 12.60 -9.84
CA LEU A 153 15.26 13.44 -10.15
C LEU A 153 15.77 13.18 -11.59
N PHE A 154 15.67 11.93 -12.06
CA PHE A 154 15.97 11.56 -13.47
C PHE A 154 14.97 12.17 -14.46
N ASP A 155 13.67 12.18 -14.11
CA ASP A 155 12.63 12.78 -14.95
C ASP A 155 12.76 14.30 -15.06
N VAL A 156 13.07 14.99 -13.94
CA VAL A 156 13.17 16.46 -13.89
C VAL A 156 14.55 17.00 -14.26
N ARG A 157 15.40 16.22 -14.95
CA ARG A 157 16.68 16.69 -15.51
C ARG A 157 16.47 17.91 -16.39
N SER A 158 17.46 18.81 -16.41
CA SER A 158 17.46 19.96 -17.31
C SER A 158 17.49 19.52 -18.78
N ARG A 159 17.14 20.41 -19.68
CA ARG A 159 17.16 20.13 -21.13
C ARG A 159 18.57 19.70 -21.58
N ASP A 160 19.60 20.33 -21.05
CA ASP A 160 20.99 20.04 -21.37
C ASP A 160 21.41 18.68 -20.81
N GLN A 161 21.05 18.35 -19.58
CA GLN A 161 21.27 17.01 -19.00
C GLN A 161 20.58 15.91 -19.83
N LYS A 162 19.33 16.13 -20.29
CA LYS A 162 18.62 15.18 -21.16
C LYS A 162 19.30 15.03 -22.52
N LYS A 163 19.74 16.14 -23.14
CA LYS A 163 20.45 16.15 -24.44
C LYS A 163 21.79 15.42 -24.36
N ASN A 164 22.50 15.60 -23.26
CA ASN A 164 23.81 14.99 -23.02
C ASN A 164 23.72 13.57 -22.47
N ASN A 165 22.50 13.04 -22.28
CA ASN A 165 22.21 11.73 -21.67
C ASN A 165 22.89 11.56 -20.29
N THR A 166 22.91 12.63 -19.46
CA THR A 166 23.44 12.59 -18.10
C THR A 166 22.66 11.57 -17.28
N ASN A 167 23.28 10.45 -16.89
CA ASN A 167 22.63 9.30 -16.29
C ASN A 167 23.28 8.76 -15.00
N LYS A 168 24.34 9.43 -14.49
CA LYS A 168 24.98 9.03 -13.23
C LYS A 168 24.22 9.59 -12.04
N PHE A 169 24.03 8.72 -11.05
CA PHE A 169 23.42 9.04 -9.76
C PHE A 169 24.38 8.67 -8.64
N PHE A 170 24.81 9.65 -7.87
CA PHE A 170 25.67 9.42 -6.73
C PHE A 170 24.89 8.83 -5.55
N VAL A 171 25.41 7.77 -4.96
CA VAL A 171 24.86 7.13 -3.78
C VAL A 171 25.92 7.18 -2.67
N SER A 172 25.61 7.82 -1.55
CA SER A 172 26.52 7.82 -0.41
C SER A 172 26.76 6.40 0.12
N GLU A 173 27.99 6.08 0.48
CA GLU A 173 28.32 4.82 1.14
C GLU A 173 27.65 4.65 2.52
N GLU A 174 27.12 5.76 3.07
CA GLU A 174 26.35 5.79 4.31
C GLU A 174 24.89 5.32 4.16
N ILE A 175 24.41 5.03 2.93
CA ILE A 175 23.05 4.56 2.66
C ILE A 175 22.80 3.17 3.27
N LEU A 176 21.59 2.90 3.70
CA LEU A 176 21.20 1.58 4.21
C LEU A 176 21.34 0.49 3.12
N PRO A 177 21.85 -0.72 3.45
CA PRO A 177 22.13 -1.76 2.47
C PRO A 177 20.88 -2.21 1.69
N GLN A 178 19.73 -2.31 2.33
CA GLN A 178 18.47 -2.64 1.69
C GLN A 178 18.00 -1.52 0.74
N THR A 179 18.22 -0.27 1.09
CA THR A 179 17.89 0.89 0.22
C THR A 179 18.77 0.88 -1.03
N LEU A 180 20.08 0.61 -0.88
CA LEU A 180 21.00 0.45 -2.01
C LEU A 180 20.55 -0.68 -2.95
N SER A 181 20.15 -1.83 -2.40
CA SER A 181 19.70 -2.98 -3.19
C SER A 181 18.45 -2.66 -4.02
N VAL A 182 17.48 -1.93 -3.45
CA VAL A 182 16.29 -1.47 -4.18
C VAL A 182 16.66 -0.45 -5.27
N LEU A 183 17.58 0.49 -4.98
CA LEU A 183 18.09 1.42 -5.98
C LEU A 183 18.73 0.69 -7.17
N GLN A 184 19.51 -0.37 -6.94
CA GLN A 184 20.12 -1.21 -7.96
C GLN A 184 19.07 -1.85 -8.86
N THR A 185 18.01 -2.41 -8.29
CA THR A 185 16.91 -3.00 -9.05
C THR A 185 16.21 -1.97 -9.95
N ARG A 186 15.96 -0.76 -9.42
CA ARG A 186 15.20 0.27 -10.10
C ARG A 186 16.03 1.07 -11.11
N SER A 187 17.34 1.18 -10.94
CA SER A 187 18.25 1.93 -11.83
C SER A 187 18.54 1.21 -13.15
N THR A 188 18.74 -0.12 -13.07
CA THR A 188 19.19 -0.94 -14.20
C THR A 188 18.28 -0.85 -15.43
N PRO A 189 16.94 -1.01 -15.33
CA PRO A 189 16.08 -1.03 -16.51
C PRO A 189 15.96 0.34 -17.20
N ILE A 190 16.16 1.43 -16.49
CA ILE A 190 16.05 2.80 -17.03
C ILE A 190 17.41 3.40 -17.43
N GLY A 191 18.49 2.61 -17.32
CA GLY A 191 19.83 3.00 -17.74
C GLY A 191 20.50 4.05 -16.85
N VAL A 192 20.12 4.13 -15.57
CA VAL A 192 20.80 4.97 -14.56
C VAL A 192 22.01 4.21 -14.02
N GLU A 193 23.17 4.85 -14.03
CA GLU A 193 24.43 4.38 -13.43
C GLU A 193 24.52 4.84 -11.98
N LEU A 194 24.50 3.90 -11.04
CA LEU A 194 24.74 4.20 -9.62
C LEU A 194 26.24 4.27 -9.34
N VAL A 195 26.69 5.37 -8.74
CA VAL A 195 28.08 5.57 -8.33
C VAL A 195 28.13 5.67 -6.80
N LEU A 196 28.54 4.56 -6.16
CA LEU A 196 28.70 4.51 -4.71
C LEU A 196 30.01 5.17 -4.29
N GLY A 197 29.98 6.03 -3.28
CA GLY A 197 31.19 6.72 -2.83
C GLY A 197 31.01 7.53 -1.54
N ASN A 198 32.13 8.10 -1.10
CA ASN A 198 32.16 9.00 0.05
C ASN A 198 31.81 10.43 -0.37
N HIS A 199 30.85 11.05 0.31
CA HIS A 199 30.39 12.40 0.01
C HIS A 199 31.48 13.48 0.21
N GLU A 200 32.46 13.27 1.09
CA GLU A 200 33.55 14.22 1.35
C GLU A 200 34.53 14.32 0.17
N THR A 201 34.66 13.23 -0.59
CA THR A 201 35.59 13.13 -1.73
C THR A 201 34.85 13.16 -3.09
N PHE A 202 33.53 13.43 -3.07
CA PHE A 202 32.73 13.42 -4.28
C PHE A 202 33.16 14.51 -5.28
N ASP A 203 33.34 14.10 -6.53
CA ASP A 203 33.64 15.02 -7.64
C ASP A 203 32.33 15.50 -8.29
N PHE A 204 32.02 16.76 -8.12
CA PHE A 204 30.81 17.40 -8.64
C PHE A 204 30.87 17.66 -10.16
N SER A 205 31.06 16.61 -10.94
CA SER A 205 31.10 16.71 -12.40
C SER A 205 29.69 16.81 -13.01
N SER A 206 29.62 17.32 -14.24
CA SER A 206 28.38 17.44 -15.02
C SER A 206 27.76 16.10 -15.47
N ASP A 207 28.45 14.98 -15.21
CA ASP A 207 27.97 13.62 -15.52
C ASP A 207 26.84 13.16 -14.59
N TYR A 208 26.69 13.81 -13.44
CA TYR A 208 25.69 13.47 -12.42
C TYR A 208 24.44 14.34 -12.56
N PHE A 209 23.26 13.70 -12.56
CA PHE A 209 21.98 14.42 -12.51
C PHE A 209 21.44 14.58 -11.07
N GLY A 210 21.89 13.71 -10.16
CA GLY A 210 21.42 13.71 -8.81
C GLY A 210 22.30 12.91 -7.86
N ALA A 211 21.98 13.00 -6.58
CA ALA A 211 22.63 12.31 -5.48
C ALA A 211 21.65 11.91 -4.39
N ILE A 212 21.98 10.86 -3.61
CA ILE A 212 21.26 10.50 -2.40
C ILE A 212 22.23 10.36 -1.23
N LEU A 213 21.84 10.95 -0.09
CA LEU A 213 22.55 10.94 1.19
C LEU A 213 21.67 10.29 2.26
N GLN A 214 22.28 9.77 3.34
CA GLN A 214 21.58 9.20 4.50
C GLN A 214 21.82 10.08 5.74
N TYR A 215 20.75 10.40 6.51
CA TYR A 215 20.82 11.35 7.62
C TYR A 215 19.94 10.90 8.81
N PRO A 216 20.55 10.44 9.93
CA PRO A 216 21.96 10.03 10.09
C PRO A 216 22.36 8.89 9.15
N GLY A 217 23.67 8.67 8.95
CA GLY A 217 24.22 7.57 8.18
C GLY A 217 23.84 6.20 8.76
N LYS A 218 24.03 5.13 7.96
CA LYS A 218 23.61 3.74 8.31
C LYS A 218 24.10 3.25 9.67
N PHE A 219 25.24 3.78 10.14
CA PHE A 219 25.82 3.46 11.45
C PHE A 219 25.81 4.66 12.40
N GLY A 220 24.90 5.58 12.19
CA GLY A 220 24.55 6.65 13.11
C GLY A 220 25.37 7.93 12.99
N GLN A 221 26.39 8.00 12.13
CA GLN A 221 27.18 9.22 11.96
C GLN A 221 26.29 10.38 11.47
N VAL A 222 26.35 11.51 12.16
CA VAL A 222 25.68 12.75 11.76
C VAL A 222 26.68 13.63 11.00
N HIS A 223 26.37 13.97 9.77
CA HIS A 223 27.16 14.86 8.92
C HIS A 223 26.45 16.20 8.71
N ASP A 224 27.20 17.28 8.54
CA ASP A 224 26.69 18.54 8.03
C ASP A 224 26.75 18.52 6.50
N TYR A 225 25.62 18.34 5.87
CA TYR A 225 25.49 18.28 4.41
C TYR A 225 25.28 19.65 3.74
N THR A 226 25.30 20.75 4.48
CA THR A 226 25.02 22.11 3.95
C THR A 226 25.95 22.47 2.78
N ALA A 227 27.26 22.29 2.97
CA ALA A 227 28.23 22.59 1.93
C ALA A 227 28.12 21.65 0.71
N PHE A 228 27.83 20.36 0.94
CA PHE A 228 27.65 19.38 -0.13
C PHE A 228 26.44 19.75 -1.00
N ILE A 229 25.28 20.02 -0.39
CA ILE A 229 24.04 20.36 -1.08
C ILE A 229 24.19 21.67 -1.87
N ALA A 230 24.83 22.69 -1.26
CA ALA A 230 25.06 23.95 -1.95
C ALA A 230 25.98 23.80 -3.18
N LYS A 231 27.05 22.99 -3.05
CA LYS A 231 27.96 22.72 -4.17
C LYS A 231 27.31 21.86 -5.24
N ALA A 232 26.50 20.87 -4.86
CA ALA A 232 25.71 20.07 -5.78
C ALA A 232 24.76 20.94 -6.61
N ALA A 233 23.99 21.83 -5.94
CA ALA A 233 23.08 22.76 -6.58
C ALA A 233 23.78 23.70 -7.59
N ALA A 234 24.98 24.19 -7.26
CA ALA A 234 25.79 25.01 -8.15
C ALA A 234 26.25 24.26 -9.43
N ASN A 235 26.21 22.93 -9.42
CA ASN A 235 26.56 22.06 -10.55
C ASN A 235 25.33 21.34 -11.14
N GLU A 236 24.12 21.86 -10.91
CA GLU A 236 22.82 21.29 -11.35
C GLU A 236 22.55 19.84 -10.86
N ILE A 237 23.22 19.40 -9.83
CA ILE A 237 23.04 18.08 -9.21
C ILE A 237 21.98 18.21 -8.10
N LYS A 238 20.85 17.54 -8.23
CA LYS A 238 19.74 17.58 -7.26
C LYS A 238 19.98 16.53 -6.19
N VAL A 239 19.83 16.90 -4.92
CA VAL A 239 20.14 16.01 -3.79
C VAL A 239 18.85 15.53 -3.12
N ALA A 240 18.70 14.21 -3.02
CA ALA A 240 17.74 13.54 -2.15
C ALA A 240 18.42 13.19 -0.82
N VAL A 241 17.67 13.27 0.29
CA VAL A 241 18.15 12.88 1.63
C VAL A 241 17.19 11.87 2.22
N ALA A 242 17.67 10.65 2.47
CA ALA A 242 16.98 9.66 3.28
C ALA A 242 17.22 9.97 4.75
N ALA A 243 16.17 10.35 5.49
CA ALA A 243 16.31 10.85 6.85
C ALA A 243 15.47 10.06 7.86
N ASP A 244 16.03 9.82 9.04
CA ASP A 244 15.26 9.32 10.18
C ASP A 244 14.31 10.41 10.68
N ILE A 245 13.01 10.16 10.62
CA ILE A 245 11.98 11.16 10.90
C ILE A 245 12.03 11.68 12.37
N LEU A 246 12.40 10.83 13.34
CA LEU A 246 12.49 11.22 14.74
C LEU A 246 13.71 12.12 14.98
N SER A 247 14.82 11.86 14.29
CA SER A 247 16.03 12.69 14.40
C SER A 247 15.76 14.14 14.01
N LEU A 248 14.81 14.37 13.07
CA LEU A 248 14.43 15.70 12.59
C LEU A 248 13.71 16.54 13.66
N ALA A 249 13.30 15.97 14.78
CA ALA A 249 12.86 16.76 15.94
C ALA A 249 14.05 17.47 16.66
N LYS A 250 15.29 17.09 16.36
CA LYS A 250 16.54 17.68 16.95
C LYS A 250 17.52 18.19 15.90
N LEU A 251 17.62 17.53 14.76
CA LEU A 251 18.58 17.85 13.71
C LEU A 251 17.95 18.81 12.68
N THR A 252 18.79 19.64 12.07
CA THR A 252 18.38 20.57 11.02
C THR A 252 17.68 19.82 9.89
N PRO A 253 16.47 20.21 9.50
CA PRO A 253 15.73 19.58 8.41
C PRO A 253 16.47 19.70 7.07
N PRO A 254 16.57 18.61 6.30
CA PRO A 254 17.27 18.67 5.01
C PRO A 254 16.65 19.64 4.00
N GLY A 255 15.33 19.92 4.08
CA GLY A 255 14.68 20.94 3.25
C GLY A 255 15.21 22.34 3.50
N GLU A 256 15.55 22.68 4.75
CA GLU A 256 16.07 24.01 5.13
C GLU A 256 17.49 24.26 4.61
N ILE A 257 18.26 23.19 4.36
CA ILE A 257 19.61 23.28 3.77
C ILE A 257 19.62 23.03 2.25
N GLY A 258 18.44 22.96 1.63
CA GLY A 258 18.30 22.98 0.18
C GLY A 258 18.12 21.64 -0.52
N ALA A 259 17.86 20.55 0.20
CA ALA A 259 17.55 19.26 -0.40
C ALA A 259 16.40 19.38 -1.41
N ALA A 260 16.45 18.63 -2.50
CA ALA A 260 15.40 18.58 -3.51
C ALA A 260 14.27 17.62 -3.11
N VAL A 261 14.62 16.51 -2.44
CA VAL A 261 13.70 15.51 -1.91
C VAL A 261 14.17 15.09 -0.52
N VAL A 262 13.23 14.89 0.39
CA VAL A 262 13.46 14.26 1.70
C VAL A 262 12.51 13.07 1.84
N LEU A 263 13.04 11.93 2.19
CA LEU A 263 12.30 10.67 2.27
C LEU A 263 12.75 9.84 3.47
N GLY A 264 12.00 8.80 3.79
CA GLY A 264 12.32 7.87 4.86
C GLY A 264 11.10 7.05 5.29
N THR A 265 11.20 6.41 6.45
CA THR A 265 10.09 5.68 7.06
C THR A 265 9.53 6.41 8.28
N THR A 266 8.22 6.27 8.52
CA THR A 266 7.57 6.76 9.74
C THR A 266 7.38 5.65 10.79
N GLN A 267 8.04 4.51 10.64
CA GLN A 267 7.89 3.34 11.52
C GLN A 267 8.09 3.71 13.00
N ARG A 268 9.01 4.61 13.33
CA ARG A 268 9.29 5.08 14.70
C ARG A 268 8.12 5.84 15.36
N PHE A 269 7.10 6.23 14.61
CA PHE A 269 5.91 6.94 15.12
C PHE A 269 4.78 5.96 15.43
N GLY A 270 5.05 5.05 16.37
CA GLY A 270 4.06 4.14 16.93
C GLY A 270 3.60 3.03 15.98
N ILE A 271 4.47 2.55 15.10
CA ILE A 271 4.18 1.41 14.21
C ILE A 271 5.02 0.21 14.65
N PRO A 272 4.44 -1.00 14.75
CA PRO A 272 5.19 -2.19 15.17
C PRO A 272 6.26 -2.57 14.17
N LEU A 273 7.31 -3.25 14.62
CA LEU A 273 8.38 -3.80 13.79
C LEU A 273 7.85 -4.81 12.76
N GLY A 274 6.96 -5.71 13.22
CA GLY A 274 6.22 -6.63 12.35
C GLY A 274 7.05 -7.45 11.40
N TYR A 275 8.28 -7.80 11.80
CA TYR A 275 9.24 -8.53 10.97
C TYR A 275 9.52 -7.85 9.61
N GLY A 276 9.42 -6.52 9.57
CA GLY A 276 9.73 -5.70 8.39
C GLY A 276 8.58 -4.88 7.83
N GLY A 277 7.38 -5.08 8.31
CA GLY A 277 6.25 -4.27 7.87
C GLY A 277 4.88 -4.92 8.02
N PRO A 278 3.82 -4.15 7.63
CA PRO A 278 3.86 -2.92 6.79
C PRO A 278 4.33 -1.66 7.54
N HIS A 279 5.06 -0.78 6.85
CA HIS A 279 5.50 0.51 7.37
C HIS A 279 5.20 1.61 6.36
N ALA A 280 4.69 2.77 6.82
CA ALA A 280 4.47 3.90 5.94
C ALA A 280 5.77 4.67 5.71
N ALA A 281 6.25 4.70 4.47
CA ALA A 281 7.29 5.63 4.07
C ALA A 281 6.70 7.03 3.82
N TYR A 282 7.52 8.05 3.98
CA TYR A 282 7.19 9.40 3.60
C TYR A 282 8.06 9.88 2.44
N PHE A 283 7.54 10.85 1.71
CA PHE A 283 8.21 11.50 0.58
C PHE A 283 7.78 12.95 0.52
N ALA A 284 8.74 13.85 0.63
CA ALA A 284 8.51 15.30 0.58
C ALA A 284 9.46 15.95 -0.44
N THR A 285 9.00 16.98 -1.11
CA THR A 285 9.76 17.66 -2.16
C THR A 285 9.37 19.14 -2.28
N LYS A 286 10.01 19.85 -3.21
CA LYS A 286 9.67 21.22 -3.55
C LYS A 286 8.37 21.27 -4.37
N ASP A 287 7.61 22.37 -4.26
CA ASP A 287 6.34 22.53 -4.99
C ASP A 287 6.53 22.45 -6.51
N GLU A 288 7.67 22.89 -7.02
CA GLU A 288 8.01 22.81 -8.47
C GLU A 288 7.98 21.37 -9.01
N TYR A 289 8.20 20.34 -8.16
CA TYR A 289 8.19 18.92 -8.55
C TYR A 289 6.87 18.20 -8.30
N LYS A 290 5.85 18.87 -7.78
CA LYS A 290 4.56 18.25 -7.41
C LYS A 290 3.89 17.45 -8.54
N ARG A 291 4.14 17.81 -9.81
CA ARG A 291 3.58 17.11 -10.98
C ARG A 291 4.34 15.83 -11.35
N SER A 292 5.56 15.64 -10.84
CA SER A 292 6.37 14.41 -11.00
C SER A 292 6.47 13.59 -9.71
N MET A 293 5.86 14.06 -8.61
CA MET A 293 5.87 13.40 -7.30
C MET A 293 5.13 12.07 -7.35
N PRO A 294 5.69 10.97 -6.79
CA PRO A 294 5.01 9.68 -6.71
C PRO A 294 3.92 9.67 -5.62
N GLY A 295 3.01 8.72 -5.73
CA GLY A 295 1.97 8.50 -4.72
C GLY A 295 0.87 9.56 -4.75
N ARG A 296 -0.08 9.45 -3.83
CA ARG A 296 -1.25 10.33 -3.74
C ARG A 296 -0.96 11.58 -2.94
N ILE A 297 -1.69 12.64 -3.22
CA ILE A 297 -1.63 13.91 -2.48
C ILE A 297 -3.06 14.28 -2.07
N ILE A 298 -3.25 14.63 -0.80
CA ILE A 298 -4.49 15.19 -0.30
C ILE A 298 -4.39 16.72 -0.38
N GLY A 299 -5.42 17.34 -0.91
CA GLY A 299 -5.51 18.79 -1.05
C GLY A 299 -6.84 19.34 -0.54
N VAL A 300 -6.87 20.65 -0.33
CA VAL A 300 -8.06 21.39 0.08
C VAL A 300 -8.87 21.76 -1.16
N THR A 301 -10.20 21.78 -1.03
CA THR A 301 -11.14 22.28 -2.02
C THR A 301 -12.35 22.89 -1.33
N VAL A 302 -13.34 23.26 -2.11
CA VAL A 302 -14.66 23.66 -1.63
C VAL A 302 -15.72 22.71 -2.18
N ASP A 303 -16.84 22.58 -1.48
CA ASP A 303 -18.04 21.93 -2.00
C ASP A 303 -18.93 22.92 -2.76
N THR A 304 -20.04 22.44 -3.31
CA THR A 304 -20.98 23.28 -4.08
C THR A 304 -21.65 24.38 -3.27
N ASP A 305 -21.61 24.32 -1.93
CA ASP A 305 -22.12 25.37 -1.05
C ASP A 305 -21.01 26.33 -0.59
N GLY A 306 -19.77 26.15 -1.06
CA GLY A 306 -18.62 26.96 -0.69
C GLY A 306 -17.96 26.52 0.62
N ASN A 307 -18.39 25.44 1.24
CA ASN A 307 -17.79 24.92 2.46
C ASN A 307 -16.43 24.24 2.15
N ARG A 308 -15.50 24.36 3.09
CA ARG A 308 -14.21 23.67 2.97
C ARG A 308 -14.41 22.15 2.89
N ALA A 309 -13.80 21.56 1.90
CA ALA A 309 -13.74 20.11 1.70
C ALA A 309 -12.31 19.65 1.44
N LEU A 310 -12.06 18.35 1.59
CA LEU A 310 -10.79 17.70 1.29
C LEU A 310 -11.00 16.69 0.16
N ARG A 311 -9.95 16.45 -0.63
CA ARG A 311 -9.98 15.49 -1.73
C ARG A 311 -8.58 15.00 -2.08
N MET A 312 -8.50 13.91 -2.84
CA MET A 312 -7.27 13.54 -3.52
C MET A 312 -7.02 14.51 -4.68
N ALA A 313 -5.84 15.15 -4.68
CA ALA A 313 -5.48 16.22 -5.62
C ALA A 313 -4.52 15.72 -6.71
N LEU A 314 -4.50 16.42 -7.86
CA LEU A 314 -3.58 16.16 -8.98
C LEU A 314 -3.62 14.71 -9.48
N GLN A 315 -4.78 14.06 -9.49
CA GLN A 315 -4.94 12.67 -9.91
C GLN A 315 -4.49 12.42 -11.37
N THR A 316 -4.45 13.46 -12.20
CA THR A 316 -4.01 13.39 -13.61
C THR A 316 -2.57 12.90 -13.80
N ARG A 317 -1.73 12.86 -12.75
CA ARG A 317 -0.36 12.33 -12.77
C ARG A 317 -0.29 10.83 -12.42
N GLU A 318 -1.38 10.25 -11.91
CA GLU A 318 -1.42 8.84 -11.47
C GLU A 318 -1.47 7.86 -12.66
N GLN A 319 -1.06 6.61 -12.41
CA GLN A 319 -0.92 5.57 -13.43
C GLN A 319 -2.23 5.20 -14.14
N HIS A 320 -3.38 5.30 -13.46
CA HIS A 320 -4.68 4.98 -14.08
C HIS A 320 -5.08 5.98 -15.19
N ILE A 321 -4.47 7.18 -15.19
CA ILE A 321 -4.68 8.20 -16.22
C ILE A 321 -3.51 8.23 -17.21
N LYS A 322 -2.26 8.33 -16.73
CA LYS A 322 -1.07 8.48 -17.58
C LYS A 322 -0.56 7.18 -18.19
N ARG A 323 -0.89 6.00 -17.63
CA ARG A 323 -0.50 4.68 -18.11
C ARG A 323 1.04 4.56 -18.24
N ASP A 324 1.56 4.23 -19.43
CA ASP A 324 3.01 4.12 -19.73
C ASP A 324 3.81 5.43 -19.57
N LYS A 325 3.12 6.57 -19.50
CA LYS A 325 3.73 7.89 -19.26
C LYS A 325 3.70 8.31 -17.79
N ALA A 326 3.23 7.46 -16.90
CA ALA A 326 3.22 7.74 -15.47
C ALA A 326 4.65 7.72 -14.90
N THR A 327 4.92 8.58 -13.93
CA THR A 327 6.22 8.66 -13.25
C THR A 327 6.43 7.51 -12.26
N SER A 328 5.35 6.87 -11.82
CA SER A 328 5.35 5.76 -10.87
C SER A 328 4.17 4.83 -11.14
N ASN A 329 4.30 3.56 -10.80
CA ASN A 329 3.22 2.57 -10.87
C ASN A 329 2.44 2.43 -9.55
N ILE A 330 2.80 3.15 -8.49
CA ILE A 330 2.20 3.01 -7.16
C ILE A 330 0.71 3.34 -7.19
N CYS A 331 -0.10 2.40 -6.71
CA CYS A 331 -1.55 2.51 -6.53
C CYS A 331 -1.91 2.35 -5.05
N THR A 332 -1.84 1.13 -4.50
CA THR A 332 -1.96 0.86 -3.07
C THR A 332 -0.63 1.21 -2.39
N ALA A 333 -0.70 1.98 -1.30
CA ALA A 333 0.43 2.38 -0.47
C ALA A 333 0.29 1.78 0.94
N GLN A 334 0.62 2.51 2.01
CA GLN A 334 0.56 2.07 3.41
C GLN A 334 -0.25 3.06 4.25
N VAL A 335 -1.48 3.35 3.81
CA VAL A 335 -2.27 4.48 4.34
C VAL A 335 -2.69 4.29 5.79
N LEU A 336 -3.12 3.08 6.20
CA LEU A 336 -3.48 2.83 7.60
C LEU A 336 -2.32 3.16 8.55
N LEU A 337 -1.09 2.80 8.16
CA LEU A 337 0.12 3.07 8.94
C LEU A 337 0.47 4.56 8.94
N SER A 338 0.21 5.28 7.84
CA SER A 338 0.39 6.74 7.81
C SER A 338 -0.62 7.45 8.70
N VAL A 339 -1.85 6.97 8.78
CA VAL A 339 -2.85 7.46 9.73
C VAL A 339 -2.39 7.23 11.17
N MET A 340 -1.86 6.04 11.49
CA MET A 340 -1.29 5.75 12.83
C MET A 340 -0.16 6.70 13.18
N ALA A 341 0.81 6.92 12.27
CA ALA A 341 1.93 7.83 12.46
C ALA A 341 1.46 9.30 12.62
N GLY A 342 0.47 9.72 11.84
CA GLY A 342 -0.18 11.03 11.99
C GLY A 342 -0.84 11.19 13.36
N MET A 343 -1.59 10.18 13.83
CA MET A 343 -2.23 10.19 15.15
C MET A 343 -1.21 10.14 16.29
N TYR A 344 -0.06 9.47 16.10
CA TYR A 344 1.05 9.51 17.05
C TYR A 344 1.55 10.94 17.27
N THR A 345 1.72 11.70 16.19
CA THR A 345 2.13 13.10 16.29
C THR A 345 1.05 14.02 16.85
N VAL A 346 -0.21 13.77 16.54
CA VAL A 346 -1.36 14.45 17.15
C VAL A 346 -1.42 14.22 18.66
N TYR A 347 -1.10 13.00 19.12
CA TYR A 347 -1.11 12.63 20.52
C TYR A 347 0.04 13.22 21.31
N HIS A 348 1.26 13.12 20.76
CA HIS A 348 2.47 13.62 21.46
C HIS A 348 2.69 15.12 21.29
N GLY A 349 2.32 15.68 20.17
CA GLY A 349 2.60 17.07 19.79
C GLY A 349 4.09 17.36 19.66
N PRO A 350 4.46 18.62 19.38
CA PRO A 350 5.87 18.99 19.17
C PRO A 350 6.72 18.75 20.42
N LYS A 351 6.18 19.04 21.61
CA LYS A 351 6.91 18.85 22.89
C LYS A 351 7.14 17.38 23.22
N GLY A 352 6.14 16.53 22.93
CA GLY A 352 6.26 15.09 23.15
C GLY A 352 7.29 14.47 22.22
N LEU A 353 7.28 14.82 20.92
CA LEU A 353 8.31 14.35 19.98
C LEU A 353 9.71 14.82 20.35
N GLN A 354 9.87 16.08 20.77
CA GLN A 354 11.15 16.58 21.27
C GLN A 354 11.61 15.82 22.52
N TYR A 355 10.69 15.51 23.44
CA TYR A 355 11.02 14.71 24.62
C TYR A 355 11.50 13.31 24.24
N ILE A 356 10.80 12.62 23.32
CA ILE A 356 11.17 11.27 22.86
C ILE A 356 12.54 11.31 22.17
N ALA A 357 12.77 12.24 21.24
CA ALA A 357 14.04 12.40 20.55
C ALA A 357 15.19 12.73 21.52
N ASN A 358 14.94 13.59 22.50
CA ASN A 358 15.92 13.92 23.56
C ASN A 358 16.24 12.70 24.42
N LYS A 359 15.26 11.90 24.82
CA LYS A 359 15.45 10.67 25.59
C LYS A 359 16.32 9.67 24.83
N VAL A 360 16.00 9.43 23.56
CA VAL A 360 16.74 8.49 22.71
C VAL A 360 18.19 8.94 22.54
N HIS A 361 18.43 10.21 22.21
CA HIS A 361 19.77 10.77 22.10
C HIS A 361 20.54 10.72 23.42
N ALA A 362 19.92 11.10 24.53
CA ALA A 362 20.53 11.05 25.85
C ALA A 362 20.90 9.62 26.27
N SER A 363 20.10 8.63 25.89
CA SER A 363 20.41 7.22 26.09
C SER A 363 21.67 6.80 25.32
N ALA A 364 21.77 7.17 24.04
CA ALA A 364 22.94 6.90 23.20
C ALA A 364 24.19 7.58 23.75
N ALA A 365 24.11 8.85 24.12
CA ALA A 365 25.18 9.61 24.73
C ALA A 365 25.67 9.00 26.07
N THR A 366 24.72 8.56 26.90
CA THR A 366 25.01 7.90 28.18
C THR A 366 25.74 6.58 27.99
N LEU A 367 25.27 5.75 27.05
CA LEU A 367 25.87 4.46 26.72
C LEU A 367 27.27 4.65 26.14
N ALA A 368 27.47 5.56 25.20
CA ALA A 368 28.76 5.88 24.62
C ALA A 368 29.77 6.25 25.69
N ASN A 369 29.45 7.23 26.56
CA ASN A 369 30.27 7.66 27.66
C ASN A 369 30.61 6.54 28.66
N ALA A 370 29.65 5.64 28.94
CA ALA A 370 29.85 4.53 29.85
C ALA A 370 30.82 3.48 29.29
N LEU A 371 30.66 3.15 27.99
CA LEU A 371 31.53 2.19 27.30
C LEU A 371 32.95 2.74 27.12
N GLU A 372 33.11 4.03 26.79
CA GLU A 372 34.41 4.66 26.73
C GLU A 372 35.16 4.64 28.08
N LYS A 373 34.43 4.95 29.18
CA LYS A 373 34.99 4.83 30.54
C LYS A 373 35.40 3.40 30.90
N SER A 374 34.73 2.42 30.31
CA SER A 374 35.05 1.00 30.47
C SER A 374 36.16 0.52 29.52
N GLY A 375 36.79 1.45 28.79
CA GLY A 375 37.93 1.17 27.92
C GLY A 375 37.61 0.76 26.48
N PHE A 376 36.34 0.87 26.05
CA PHE A 376 35.98 0.63 24.65
C PHE A 376 36.17 1.89 23.81
N GLN A 377 36.52 1.70 22.54
CA GLN A 377 36.66 2.80 21.58
C GLN A 377 35.31 3.01 20.87
N GLN A 378 34.73 4.19 21.03
CA GLN A 378 33.57 4.65 20.26
C GLN A 378 34.06 5.27 18.94
N MET A 379 33.44 4.93 17.82
CA MET A 379 33.95 5.25 16.47
C MET A 379 33.29 6.49 15.84
N ASN A 380 32.00 6.77 16.17
CA ASN A 380 31.33 7.96 15.64
C ASN A 380 31.86 9.23 16.31
N THR A 381 32.04 10.28 15.53
CA THR A 381 32.41 11.62 16.05
C THR A 381 31.19 12.45 16.43
N ALA A 382 30.07 12.20 15.76
CA ALA A 382 28.75 12.78 16.01
C ALA A 382 27.65 11.75 15.72
N PHE A 383 26.65 11.65 16.57
CA PHE A 383 25.58 10.64 16.43
C PHE A 383 24.26 11.12 17.06
N PHE A 384 23.14 10.54 16.59
CA PHE A 384 21.83 10.78 17.20
C PHE A 384 21.43 9.66 18.16
N ASP A 385 21.19 8.46 17.68
CA ASP A 385 20.68 7.31 18.45
C ASP A 385 21.54 6.04 18.30
N THR A 386 22.42 6.02 17.33
CA THR A 386 23.21 4.85 16.96
C THR A 386 24.70 5.13 17.18
N ILE A 387 25.35 4.25 17.92
CA ILE A 387 26.78 4.30 18.21
C ILE A 387 27.50 3.07 17.66
N VAL A 388 28.77 3.23 17.31
CA VAL A 388 29.64 2.16 16.84
C VAL A 388 30.75 1.95 17.81
N ILE A 389 30.91 0.73 18.33
CA ILE A 389 31.87 0.36 19.37
C ILE A 389 32.83 -0.67 18.81
N LYS A 390 34.14 -0.46 19.05
CA LYS A 390 35.16 -1.45 18.74
C LYS A 390 35.31 -2.44 19.89
N ALA A 391 34.98 -3.72 19.62
CA ALA A 391 34.99 -4.81 20.58
C ALA A 391 35.09 -6.17 19.85
N ASP A 392 35.44 -7.25 20.58
CA ASP A 392 35.35 -8.64 20.07
C ASP A 392 33.87 -9.00 19.81
N ALA A 393 33.46 -8.92 18.57
CA ALA A 393 32.07 -9.09 18.17
C ALA A 393 31.54 -10.49 18.53
N LYS A 394 32.33 -11.54 18.43
CA LYS A 394 31.95 -12.91 18.75
C LYS A 394 31.65 -13.11 20.22
N LYS A 395 32.53 -12.57 21.10
CA LYS A 395 32.31 -12.66 22.54
C LYS A 395 31.10 -11.83 22.97
N VAL A 396 30.97 -10.60 22.46
CA VAL A 396 29.82 -9.75 22.76
C VAL A 396 28.54 -10.41 22.28
N LYS A 397 28.52 -10.99 21.08
CA LYS A 397 27.35 -11.69 20.51
C LYS A 397 26.87 -12.84 21.41
N THR A 398 27.80 -13.73 21.82
CA THR A 398 27.44 -14.86 22.68
C THR A 398 26.77 -14.39 23.98
N ILE A 399 27.39 -13.40 24.66
CA ILE A 399 26.83 -12.90 25.92
C ILE A 399 25.53 -12.11 25.72
N ALA A 400 25.43 -11.34 24.64
CA ALA A 400 24.21 -10.58 24.31
C ALA A 400 23.02 -11.53 24.07
N GLU A 401 23.23 -12.58 23.27
CA GLU A 401 22.19 -13.59 22.99
C GLU A 401 21.75 -14.35 24.24
N GLU A 402 22.68 -14.66 25.15
CA GLU A 402 22.36 -15.24 26.48
C GLU A 402 21.52 -14.29 27.35
N ASN A 403 21.60 -12.99 27.09
CA ASN A 403 20.83 -11.97 27.80
C ASN A 403 19.62 -11.45 27.00
N GLU A 404 19.23 -12.15 25.92
CA GLU A 404 18.11 -11.81 25.05
C GLU A 404 18.25 -10.42 24.40
N ILE A 405 19.46 -10.07 23.94
CA ILE A 405 19.78 -8.80 23.30
C ILE A 405 20.38 -9.04 21.91
N ASN A 406 19.95 -8.27 20.92
CA ASN A 406 20.50 -8.24 19.57
C ASN A 406 21.17 -6.91 19.26
N PHE A 407 22.41 -6.97 18.76
CA PHE A 407 23.12 -5.86 18.13
C PHE A 407 23.36 -6.13 16.64
N TYR A 408 23.78 -5.13 15.90
CA TYR A 408 24.27 -5.31 14.55
C TYR A 408 25.80 -5.45 14.54
N TYR A 409 26.31 -6.57 14.06
CA TYR A 409 27.74 -6.88 13.99
C TYR A 409 28.25 -6.53 12.59
N ILE A 410 28.96 -5.40 12.47
CA ILE A 410 29.49 -4.89 11.19
C ILE A 410 30.58 -5.81 10.67
N ASP A 411 31.51 -6.20 11.58
CA ASP A 411 32.58 -7.16 11.33
C ASP A 411 33.00 -7.86 12.65
N ASP A 412 34.08 -8.63 12.63
CA ASP A 412 34.58 -9.37 13.81
C ASP A 412 35.00 -8.45 15.00
N TYR A 413 35.19 -7.14 14.77
CA TYR A 413 35.69 -6.19 15.75
C TYR A 413 34.84 -4.93 15.92
N THR A 414 33.73 -4.82 15.22
CA THR A 414 32.94 -3.60 15.18
C THR A 414 31.46 -3.90 15.34
N ILE A 415 30.81 -3.24 16.29
CA ILE A 415 29.41 -3.46 16.68
C ILE A 415 28.66 -2.14 16.61
N SER A 416 27.54 -2.11 15.92
CA SER A 416 26.59 -1.00 15.92
C SER A 416 25.47 -1.27 16.92
N ILE A 417 25.09 -0.24 17.69
CA ILE A 417 24.05 -0.29 18.72
C ILE A 417 23.10 0.88 18.47
N SER A 418 21.89 0.58 18.03
CA SER A 418 20.87 1.58 17.73
C SER A 418 19.81 1.61 18.84
N LEU A 419 19.76 2.70 19.60
CA LEU A 419 18.82 2.88 20.70
C LEU A 419 17.47 3.43 20.20
N ASN A 420 16.43 3.20 20.98
CA ASN A 420 15.08 3.55 20.59
C ASN A 420 14.25 4.03 21.81
N GLU A 421 13.00 4.42 21.60
CA GLU A 421 12.18 5.00 22.67
C GLU A 421 11.80 4.02 23.80
N THR A 422 11.89 2.70 23.55
CA THR A 422 11.62 1.69 24.58
C THR A 422 12.76 1.51 25.56
N THR A 423 13.96 2.01 25.22
CA THR A 423 15.18 1.82 26.00
C THR A 423 15.09 2.54 27.35
N SER A 424 15.28 1.79 28.44
CA SER A 424 15.34 2.28 29.83
C SER A 424 16.78 2.32 30.35
N ILE A 425 17.00 2.96 31.54
CA ILE A 425 18.29 2.92 32.25
C ILE A 425 18.67 1.48 32.61
N ALA A 426 17.69 0.65 32.97
CA ALA A 426 17.95 -0.76 33.26
C ALA A 426 18.47 -1.51 32.02
N ASP A 427 17.93 -1.20 30.83
CA ASP A 427 18.41 -1.79 29.58
C ASP A 427 19.82 -1.32 29.22
N LEU A 428 20.13 -0.03 29.40
CA LEU A 428 21.48 0.48 29.23
C LEU A 428 22.49 -0.23 30.17
N ASN A 429 22.10 -0.46 31.43
CA ASN A 429 22.94 -1.20 32.37
C ASN A 429 23.14 -2.66 31.96
N LYS A 430 22.12 -3.32 31.37
CA LYS A 430 22.29 -4.66 30.78
C LYS A 430 23.28 -4.65 29.61
N ILE A 431 23.20 -3.67 28.72
CA ILE A 431 24.14 -3.53 27.61
C ILE A 431 25.56 -3.33 28.15
N ILE A 432 25.77 -2.44 29.13
CA ILE A 432 27.08 -2.21 29.77
C ILE A 432 27.60 -3.52 30.39
N ALA A 433 26.75 -4.30 31.08
CA ALA A 433 27.13 -5.57 31.66
C ALA A 433 27.58 -6.61 30.60
N VAL A 434 26.91 -6.68 29.46
CA VAL A 434 27.31 -7.52 28.32
C VAL A 434 28.76 -7.19 27.87
N PHE A 435 29.04 -5.89 27.66
CA PHE A 435 30.36 -5.44 27.20
C PHE A 435 31.42 -5.63 28.28
N ALA A 436 31.11 -5.31 29.54
CA ALA A 436 32.03 -5.51 30.67
C ALA A 436 32.41 -6.99 30.82
N SER A 437 31.43 -7.90 30.73
CA SER A 437 31.68 -9.35 30.78
C SER A 437 32.53 -9.84 29.62
N ALA A 438 32.29 -9.34 28.40
CA ALA A 438 33.03 -9.74 27.20
C ALA A 438 34.54 -9.33 27.30
N ASN A 439 34.84 -8.20 27.94
CA ASN A 439 36.18 -7.65 28.06
C ASN A 439 36.85 -7.92 29.41
N GLY A 440 36.14 -8.49 30.38
CA GLY A 440 36.65 -8.72 31.73
C GLY A 440 36.92 -7.43 32.51
N THR A 441 36.18 -6.35 32.21
CA THR A 441 36.33 -5.05 32.87
C THR A 441 35.34 -4.90 34.05
N PRO A 442 35.64 -4.05 35.05
CA PRO A 442 34.69 -3.80 36.10
C PRO A 442 33.40 -3.17 35.60
N LEU A 443 32.26 -3.64 36.13
CA LEU A 443 30.96 -3.11 35.82
C LEU A 443 30.74 -1.77 36.52
N THR A 444 30.48 -0.71 35.77
CA THR A 444 30.06 0.58 36.29
C THR A 444 28.62 0.88 35.83
N LEU A 445 27.69 0.86 36.78
CA LEU A 445 26.28 1.15 36.51
C LEU A 445 26.03 2.64 36.37
N ILE A 446 25.05 2.98 35.58
CA ILE A 446 24.54 4.34 35.41
C ILE A 446 23.18 4.48 36.14
N GLU A 447 22.94 5.67 36.71
CA GLU A 447 21.69 5.98 37.42
C GLU A 447 20.88 7.07 36.72
N THR A 448 21.51 7.89 35.89
CA THR A 448 20.88 9.02 35.20
C THR A 448 21.37 9.15 33.76
N LEU A 449 20.51 9.69 32.90
CA LEU A 449 20.87 9.97 31.51
C LEU A 449 21.75 11.23 31.39
N SER A 450 22.73 11.20 30.51
CA SER A 450 23.57 12.34 30.15
C SER A 450 22.72 13.49 29.57
N LYS A 451 23.18 14.71 29.80
CA LYS A 451 22.62 15.91 29.17
C LYS A 451 23.49 16.42 28.01
N THR A 452 24.59 15.72 27.69
CA THR A 452 25.56 16.15 26.69
C THR A 452 25.03 15.87 25.30
N ASN A 453 25.09 16.84 24.42
CA ASN A 453 24.87 16.68 23.00
C ASN A 453 26.13 16.13 22.33
N HIS A 454 25.97 15.18 21.41
CA HIS A 454 27.06 14.55 20.67
C HIS A 454 27.02 14.85 19.17
N PHE A 455 26.54 16.03 18.77
CA PHE A 455 26.63 16.53 17.41
C PHE A 455 26.88 18.05 17.42
N PRO A 456 27.49 18.61 16.33
CA PRO A 456 27.83 20.03 16.26
C PRO A 456 26.57 20.95 16.35
N GLU A 457 26.79 22.17 16.90
CA GLU A 457 25.67 23.13 17.06
C GLU A 457 25.03 23.52 15.75
N ASN A 458 25.77 23.59 14.65
CA ASN A 458 25.28 23.98 13.33
C ASN A 458 24.33 22.96 12.67
N VAL A 459 24.25 21.73 13.18
CA VAL A 459 23.26 20.73 12.75
C VAL A 459 22.07 20.61 13.70
N ASN A 460 22.01 21.44 14.76
CA ASN A 460 20.84 21.50 15.64
C ASN A 460 19.66 22.17 14.92
N ARG A 461 18.49 21.58 15.09
CA ARG A 461 17.25 22.21 14.63
C ARG A 461 16.96 23.47 15.44
N THR A 462 16.75 24.58 14.75
CA THR A 462 16.32 25.86 15.35
C THR A 462 14.90 26.24 14.97
N SER A 463 14.37 25.66 13.90
CA SER A 463 13.00 25.91 13.42
C SER A 463 11.95 25.25 14.31
N THR A 464 10.81 25.90 14.47
CA THR A 464 9.62 25.35 15.11
C THR A 464 8.93 24.37 14.15
N PHE A 465 8.11 23.46 14.68
CA PHE A 465 7.33 22.51 13.89
C PHE A 465 6.03 22.10 14.61
N LEU A 466 5.07 21.56 13.89
CA LEU A 466 3.76 21.12 14.38
C LEU A 466 3.01 22.23 15.12
N GLN A 467 2.99 23.44 14.54
CA GLN A 467 2.35 24.60 15.14
C GLN A 467 0.82 24.59 15.00
N HIS A 468 0.26 23.77 14.11
CA HIS A 468 -1.19 23.68 13.90
C HIS A 468 -1.91 23.15 15.14
N ASP A 469 -3.11 23.67 15.38
CA ASP A 469 -3.96 23.34 16.52
C ASP A 469 -4.16 21.83 16.73
N VAL A 470 -4.28 21.07 15.66
CA VAL A 470 -4.50 19.61 15.72
C VAL A 470 -3.37 18.90 16.47
N PHE A 471 -2.14 19.37 16.36
CA PHE A 471 -0.99 18.80 17.08
C PHE A 471 -0.83 19.33 18.50
N ASN A 472 -1.71 20.22 18.95
CA ASN A 472 -1.62 20.91 20.25
C ASN A 472 -2.88 20.77 21.14
N LYS A 473 -3.88 19.97 20.71
CA LYS A 473 -5.17 19.85 21.42
C LYS A 473 -5.53 18.47 21.93
N HIS A 474 -4.93 17.38 21.40
CA HIS A 474 -5.42 16.03 21.63
C HIS A 474 -4.44 15.15 22.42
N HIS A 475 -3.81 15.70 23.47
CA HIS A 475 -2.76 15.03 24.24
C HIS A 475 -3.27 14.09 25.34
N SER A 476 -4.56 14.12 25.69
CA SER A 476 -5.15 13.12 26.59
C SER A 476 -5.80 12.00 25.81
N GLU A 477 -5.82 10.79 26.39
CA GLU A 477 -6.46 9.63 25.78
C GLU A 477 -7.92 9.91 25.37
N THR A 478 -8.69 10.52 26.29
CA THR A 478 -10.10 10.89 26.00
C THR A 478 -10.22 11.88 24.84
N ALA A 479 -9.35 12.89 24.77
CA ALA A 479 -9.39 13.88 23.69
C ALA A 479 -9.05 13.24 22.33
N LEU A 480 -8.01 12.40 22.28
CA LEU A 480 -7.64 11.70 21.05
C LEU A 480 -8.70 10.70 20.62
N MET A 481 -9.25 9.90 21.55
CA MET A 481 -10.31 8.93 21.24
C MET A 481 -11.54 9.63 20.63
N ARG A 482 -11.93 10.79 21.16
CA ARG A 482 -13.05 11.59 20.62
C ARG A 482 -12.72 12.16 19.24
N TYR A 483 -11.49 12.61 19.03
CA TYR A 483 -11.04 13.10 17.73
C TYR A 483 -11.05 11.98 16.68
N ILE A 484 -10.48 10.81 16.97
CA ILE A 484 -10.51 9.64 16.08
C ILE A 484 -11.97 9.28 15.72
N LYS A 485 -12.88 9.23 16.74
CA LYS A 485 -14.30 8.92 16.49
C LYS A 485 -15.02 9.99 15.69
N MET A 486 -14.65 11.26 15.87
CA MET A 486 -15.19 12.37 15.08
C MET A 486 -14.81 12.23 13.59
N LEU A 487 -13.58 11.82 13.30
CA LEU A 487 -13.15 11.54 11.93
C LEU A 487 -13.86 10.32 11.35
N GLU A 488 -13.89 9.21 12.07
CA GLU A 488 -14.54 7.97 11.65
C GLU A 488 -16.00 8.18 11.22
N ARG A 489 -16.76 9.03 11.94
CA ARG A 489 -18.16 9.34 11.62
C ARG A 489 -18.36 10.05 10.28
N LYS A 490 -17.32 10.59 9.69
CA LYS A 490 -17.37 11.27 8.38
C LYS A 490 -17.15 10.29 7.21
N ASP A 491 -16.92 9.01 7.52
CA ASP A 491 -16.43 8.03 6.56
C ASP A 491 -17.34 6.80 6.46
N LEU A 492 -17.47 6.24 5.26
CA LEU A 492 -18.03 4.91 5.04
C LEU A 492 -16.93 3.83 5.05
N ALA A 493 -17.20 2.71 5.71
CA ALA A 493 -16.39 1.51 5.76
C ALA A 493 -17.29 0.27 5.75
N LEU A 494 -16.73 -0.96 5.62
CA LEU A 494 -17.51 -2.20 5.53
C LEU A 494 -18.39 -2.47 6.77
N ASN A 495 -18.06 -1.90 7.92
CA ASN A 495 -18.87 -2.02 9.11
C ASN A 495 -20.14 -1.16 9.09
N HIS A 496 -20.36 -0.40 8.00
CA HIS A 496 -21.59 0.37 7.76
C HIS A 496 -22.44 -0.26 6.63
N SER A 497 -21.81 -0.57 5.50
CA SER A 497 -22.48 -1.12 4.32
C SER A 497 -21.48 -1.84 3.41
N MET A 498 -21.99 -2.63 2.48
CA MET A 498 -21.22 -3.16 1.36
C MET A 498 -20.48 -2.06 0.61
N ILE A 499 -19.26 -2.34 0.17
CA ILE A 499 -18.47 -1.50 -0.73
C ILE A 499 -18.23 -2.28 -2.02
N SER A 500 -19.10 -2.09 -3.00
CA SER A 500 -19.17 -2.88 -4.24
C SER A 500 -18.21 -2.41 -5.34
N LEU A 501 -16.95 -2.16 -5.00
CA LEU A 501 -15.95 -1.62 -5.93
C LEU A 501 -15.39 -2.70 -6.87
N GLY A 502 -15.71 -2.66 -8.15
CA GLY A 502 -15.00 -3.41 -9.18
C GLY A 502 -13.83 -2.59 -9.76
N SER A 503 -12.73 -3.11 -10.05
CA SER A 503 -12.09 -4.41 -9.84
C SER A 503 -11.22 -4.36 -8.58
N CYS A 504 -11.84 -4.29 -7.44
CA CYS A 504 -11.18 -4.16 -6.15
C CYS A 504 -11.96 -4.90 -5.06
N THR A 505 -11.64 -6.15 -4.85
CA THR A 505 -12.33 -7.03 -3.90
C THR A 505 -12.33 -6.45 -2.48
N MET A 506 -13.47 -5.95 -2.04
CA MET A 506 -13.69 -5.38 -0.70
C MET A 506 -14.38 -6.41 0.20
N LYS A 507 -13.72 -7.56 0.44
CA LYS A 507 -14.28 -8.55 1.35
C LYS A 507 -14.03 -8.24 2.81
N LEU A 508 -14.87 -8.80 3.66
CA LEU A 508 -14.70 -8.69 5.11
C LEU A 508 -13.35 -9.24 5.56
N ASN A 509 -12.72 -8.52 6.49
CA ASN A 509 -11.55 -8.95 7.25
C ASN A 509 -12.07 -9.43 8.60
N ALA A 510 -12.04 -10.74 8.85
CA ALA A 510 -12.58 -11.32 10.06
C ALA A 510 -11.74 -10.94 11.29
N ALA A 511 -12.39 -10.81 12.44
CA ALA A 511 -11.72 -10.45 13.69
C ALA A 511 -10.64 -11.48 14.08
N SER A 512 -10.90 -12.77 13.89
CA SER A 512 -9.94 -13.86 14.15
C SER A 512 -8.69 -13.79 13.26
N GLU A 513 -8.79 -13.23 12.07
CA GLU A 513 -7.65 -12.98 11.18
C GLU A 513 -6.80 -11.78 11.65
N MET A 514 -7.43 -10.77 12.23
CA MET A 514 -6.79 -9.53 12.67
C MET A 514 -6.10 -9.63 14.04
N LEU A 515 -6.65 -10.41 14.97
CA LEU A 515 -6.16 -10.51 16.35
C LEU A 515 -4.65 -10.84 16.48
N PRO A 516 -4.06 -11.74 15.66
CA PRO A 516 -2.64 -12.07 15.76
C PRO A 516 -1.69 -10.87 15.57
N LEU A 517 -2.12 -9.83 14.85
CA LEU A 517 -1.30 -8.65 14.55
C LEU A 517 -0.90 -7.86 15.81
N SER A 518 -1.69 -7.95 16.87
CA SER A 518 -1.44 -7.27 18.15
C SER A 518 -0.67 -8.12 19.16
N MET A 519 -0.34 -9.37 18.83
CA MET A 519 0.41 -10.25 19.70
C MET A 519 1.91 -9.91 19.69
N PRO A 520 2.56 -9.71 20.87
CA PRO A 520 3.98 -9.34 20.92
C PRO A 520 4.93 -10.31 20.21
N GLN A 521 4.60 -11.59 20.17
CA GLN A 521 5.37 -12.63 19.49
C GLN A 521 5.45 -12.41 17.96
N TRP A 522 4.51 -11.66 17.40
CA TRP A 522 4.45 -11.34 15.98
C TRP A 522 4.85 -9.91 15.68
N ASN A 523 4.38 -8.94 16.45
CA ASN A 523 4.57 -7.53 16.10
C ASN A 523 5.91 -6.93 16.53
N ASN A 524 6.65 -7.57 17.47
CA ASN A 524 7.91 -7.04 18.03
C ASN A 524 9.20 -7.66 17.46
N ILE A 525 9.11 -8.51 16.43
CA ILE A 525 10.30 -9.13 15.83
C ILE A 525 10.91 -8.17 14.81
N HIS A 526 12.24 -7.96 14.96
CA HIS A 526 13.00 -7.14 14.02
C HIS A 526 13.22 -7.89 12.68
N PRO A 527 13.13 -7.24 11.49
CA PRO A 527 13.27 -7.93 10.19
C PRO A 527 14.63 -8.60 9.98
N PHE A 528 15.66 -8.11 10.64
CA PHE A 528 17.02 -8.65 10.56
C PHE A 528 17.44 -9.40 11.84
N ALA A 529 16.50 -9.82 12.66
CA ALA A 529 16.78 -10.72 13.76
C ALA A 529 17.35 -12.06 13.23
N PRO A 530 18.23 -12.74 13.99
CA PRO A 530 18.69 -14.08 13.63
C PRO A 530 17.54 -15.03 13.35
N LEU A 531 17.64 -15.84 12.30
CA LEU A 531 16.53 -16.70 11.84
C LEU A 531 16.08 -17.70 12.90
N ASP A 532 16.97 -18.17 13.79
CA ASP A 532 16.61 -19.06 14.90
C ASP A 532 15.76 -18.37 15.98
N GLN A 533 15.71 -17.04 15.98
CA GLN A 533 14.82 -16.27 16.84
C GLN A 533 13.46 -15.99 16.19
N ALA A 534 13.31 -16.18 14.88
CA ALA A 534 12.10 -15.92 14.11
C ALA A 534 11.46 -17.21 13.54
N GLN A 535 11.62 -18.35 14.21
CA GLN A 535 11.18 -19.64 13.70
C GLN A 535 9.67 -19.72 13.44
N GLY A 536 8.86 -19.02 14.26
CA GLY A 536 7.43 -18.94 14.03
C GLY A 536 7.09 -18.23 12.72
N TYR A 537 7.77 -17.11 12.43
CA TYR A 537 7.64 -16.41 11.15
C TYR A 537 8.12 -17.27 9.98
N GLN A 538 9.30 -17.88 10.10
CA GLN A 538 9.85 -18.72 9.03
C GLN A 538 8.89 -19.86 8.66
N GLU A 539 8.30 -20.52 9.64
CA GLU A 539 7.33 -21.59 9.39
C GLU A 539 6.02 -21.05 8.78
N MET A 540 5.50 -19.95 9.29
CA MET A 540 4.27 -19.32 8.79
C MET A 540 4.44 -18.84 7.34
N LEU A 541 5.53 -18.13 7.05
CA LEU A 541 5.82 -17.61 5.70
C LEU A 541 6.03 -18.73 4.69
N ALA A 542 6.82 -19.77 5.05
CA ALA A 542 7.02 -20.93 4.19
C ALA A 542 5.72 -21.70 3.90
N LYS A 543 4.83 -21.84 4.91
CA LYS A 543 3.52 -22.45 4.71
C LYS A 543 2.64 -21.60 3.81
N LEU A 544 2.62 -20.28 4.00
CA LEU A 544 1.86 -19.36 3.15
C LEU A 544 2.36 -19.41 1.70
N GLU A 545 3.68 -19.38 1.47
CA GLU A 545 4.26 -19.52 0.13
C GLU A 545 3.84 -20.83 -0.53
N ASN A 546 3.88 -21.95 0.22
CA ASN A 546 3.41 -23.24 -0.28
C ASN A 546 1.91 -23.27 -0.59
N GLN A 547 1.07 -22.68 0.29
CA GLN A 547 -0.37 -22.55 0.05
C GLN A 547 -0.65 -21.74 -1.23
N LEU A 548 0.08 -20.65 -1.44
CA LEU A 548 -0.05 -19.82 -2.66
C LEU A 548 0.45 -20.59 -3.90
N ASN A 549 1.50 -21.40 -3.79
CA ASN A 549 1.94 -22.28 -4.87
C ASN A 549 0.86 -23.28 -5.26
N VAL A 550 0.22 -23.94 -4.28
CA VAL A 550 -0.90 -24.87 -4.53
C VAL A 550 -2.08 -24.15 -5.20
N ILE A 551 -2.47 -22.99 -4.69
CA ILE A 551 -3.61 -22.21 -5.21
C ILE A 551 -3.35 -21.76 -6.64
N THR A 552 -2.16 -21.29 -6.95
CA THR A 552 -1.81 -20.77 -8.28
C THR A 552 -1.34 -21.83 -9.27
N GLY A 553 -0.98 -23.03 -8.77
CA GLY A 553 -0.38 -24.11 -9.56
C GLY A 553 1.09 -23.87 -9.94
N PHE A 554 1.76 -22.91 -9.32
CA PHE A 554 3.15 -22.55 -9.59
C PHE A 554 4.16 -23.25 -8.69
N ALA A 555 5.44 -23.11 -9.02
CA ALA A 555 6.55 -23.81 -8.38
C ALA A 555 7.24 -23.01 -7.27
N GLY A 556 7.13 -21.69 -7.28
CA GLY A 556 7.77 -20.85 -6.29
C GLY A 556 7.07 -19.51 -6.10
N THR A 557 7.10 -19.03 -4.86
CA THR A 557 6.50 -17.74 -4.45
C THR A 557 7.53 -16.90 -3.72
N THR A 558 7.44 -15.56 -3.84
CA THR A 558 8.10 -14.62 -2.95
C THR A 558 7.09 -13.64 -2.38
N LEU A 559 7.16 -13.42 -1.06
CA LEU A 559 6.33 -12.47 -0.32
C LEU A 559 6.98 -11.08 -0.21
N GLN A 560 8.15 -10.88 -0.80
CA GLN A 560 8.90 -9.62 -0.68
C GLN A 560 8.15 -8.38 -1.22
N PRO A 561 7.41 -8.43 -2.35
CA PRO A 561 6.71 -7.26 -2.85
C PRO A 561 5.60 -6.79 -1.88
N ASN A 562 5.67 -5.53 -1.47
CA ASN A 562 4.81 -4.92 -0.45
C ASN A 562 3.63 -4.10 -1.03
N SER A 563 3.30 -4.33 -2.29
CA SER A 563 2.06 -3.88 -2.94
C SER A 563 1.83 -4.64 -4.25
N GLY A 564 0.62 -4.59 -4.81
CA GLY A 564 0.33 -5.16 -6.12
C GLY A 564 1.24 -4.59 -7.22
N ALA A 565 1.44 -3.27 -7.24
CA ALA A 565 2.33 -2.61 -8.18
C ALA A 565 3.79 -3.08 -8.06
N GLN A 566 4.27 -3.36 -6.86
CA GLN A 566 5.59 -3.96 -6.64
C GLN A 566 5.64 -5.42 -7.08
N GLY A 567 4.54 -6.15 -6.94
CA GLY A 567 4.40 -7.50 -7.50
C GLY A 567 4.46 -7.49 -9.03
N GLU A 568 3.76 -6.54 -9.68
CA GLU A 568 3.86 -6.35 -11.13
C GLU A 568 5.30 -6.11 -11.56
N TYR A 569 5.95 -5.16 -10.91
CA TYR A 569 7.33 -4.81 -11.20
C TYR A 569 8.29 -5.99 -10.97
N ALA A 570 8.14 -6.71 -9.86
CA ALA A 570 8.94 -7.90 -9.54
C ALA A 570 8.78 -8.99 -10.61
N GLY A 571 7.55 -9.29 -11.02
CA GLY A 571 7.27 -10.28 -12.07
C GLY A 571 7.94 -9.93 -13.40
N LEU A 572 7.85 -8.66 -13.81
CA LEU A 572 8.51 -8.19 -15.03
C LEU A 572 10.04 -8.21 -14.94
N MET A 573 10.60 -7.88 -13.78
CA MET A 573 12.06 -7.94 -13.55
C MET A 573 12.57 -9.38 -13.55
N VAL A 574 11.80 -10.33 -13.01
CA VAL A 574 12.10 -11.77 -13.07
C VAL A 574 12.07 -12.27 -14.54
N ILE A 575 11.06 -11.88 -15.33
CA ILE A 575 11.01 -12.19 -16.77
C ILE A 575 12.22 -11.59 -17.50
N ARG A 576 12.57 -10.34 -17.19
CA ARG A 576 13.75 -9.68 -17.76
C ARG A 576 15.03 -10.44 -17.43
N ALA A 577 15.24 -10.82 -16.18
CA ALA A 577 16.40 -11.59 -15.75
C ALA A 577 16.47 -12.97 -16.43
N TYR A 578 15.35 -13.64 -16.60
CA TYR A 578 15.25 -14.90 -17.35
C TYR A 578 15.72 -14.73 -18.79
N HIS A 579 15.24 -13.74 -19.53
CA HIS A 579 15.70 -13.50 -20.89
C HIS A 579 17.19 -13.14 -20.95
N GLN A 580 17.66 -12.27 -20.05
CA GLN A 580 19.06 -11.86 -19.99
C GLN A 580 20.01 -13.03 -19.69
N SER A 581 19.62 -13.97 -18.81
CA SER A 581 20.41 -15.16 -18.48
C SER A 581 20.63 -16.09 -19.69
N ARG A 582 19.77 -15.97 -20.70
CA ARG A 582 19.86 -16.73 -21.96
C ARG A 582 20.60 -15.97 -23.07
N GLY A 583 21.08 -14.75 -22.79
CA GLY A 583 21.71 -13.86 -23.78
C GLY A 583 20.70 -13.02 -24.58
N ASP A 584 19.41 -13.12 -24.29
CA ASP A 584 18.32 -12.46 -25.03
C ASP A 584 18.07 -11.01 -24.52
N HIS A 585 19.13 -10.20 -24.38
CA HIS A 585 19.05 -8.83 -23.86
C HIS A 585 18.16 -7.89 -24.71
N HIS A 586 17.88 -8.25 -25.95
CA HIS A 586 17.05 -7.50 -26.89
C HIS A 586 15.55 -7.68 -26.65
N ARG A 587 15.12 -8.71 -25.91
CA ARG A 587 13.70 -8.96 -25.62
C ARG A 587 13.18 -7.94 -24.61
N ASN A 588 12.50 -6.92 -25.12
CA ASN A 588 12.00 -5.80 -24.31
C ASN A 588 10.61 -5.30 -24.74
N ILE A 589 9.87 -6.06 -25.54
CA ILE A 589 8.49 -5.72 -25.92
C ILE A 589 7.51 -6.42 -24.95
N ALA A 590 6.62 -5.62 -24.34
CA ALA A 590 5.46 -6.10 -23.58
C ALA A 590 4.18 -5.85 -24.39
N LEU A 591 3.47 -6.91 -24.77
CA LEU A 591 2.13 -6.80 -25.35
C LEU A 591 1.13 -6.61 -24.20
N ILE A 592 0.24 -5.63 -24.30
CA ILE A 592 -0.73 -5.29 -23.25
C ILE A 592 -2.08 -4.99 -23.87
N PRO A 593 -3.17 -5.71 -23.51
CA PRO A 593 -4.52 -5.41 -24.00
C PRO A 593 -4.97 -3.99 -23.62
N SER A 594 -5.73 -3.35 -24.49
CA SER A 594 -6.26 -2.01 -24.26
C SER A 594 -7.15 -1.92 -23.01
N SER A 595 -7.74 -3.04 -22.60
CA SER A 595 -8.54 -3.21 -21.38
C SER A 595 -7.74 -3.31 -20.08
N ALA A 596 -6.39 -3.47 -20.17
CA ALA A 596 -5.57 -3.65 -18.97
C ALA A 596 -5.61 -2.45 -18.03
N HIS A 597 -5.48 -2.72 -16.73
CA HIS A 597 -5.34 -1.68 -15.71
C HIS A 597 -4.14 -0.77 -16.01
N GLY A 598 -4.24 0.53 -15.67
CA GLY A 598 -3.20 1.51 -15.97
C GLY A 598 -1.84 1.25 -15.29
N THR A 599 -1.80 0.44 -14.22
CA THR A 599 -0.55 0.01 -13.58
C THR A 599 0.28 -0.91 -14.46
N ASN A 600 -0.33 -1.75 -15.30
CA ASN A 600 0.40 -2.70 -16.15
C ASN A 600 1.35 -1.98 -17.13
N PRO A 601 0.91 -1.02 -17.97
CA PRO A 601 1.83 -0.29 -18.85
C PRO A 601 2.84 0.57 -18.07
N ALA A 602 2.48 1.12 -16.89
CA ALA A 602 3.41 1.85 -16.06
C ALA A 602 4.52 0.95 -15.51
N SER A 603 4.19 -0.24 -15.02
CA SER A 603 5.16 -1.24 -14.54
C SER A 603 6.07 -1.75 -15.66
N ALA A 604 5.53 -1.98 -16.86
CA ALA A 604 6.31 -2.38 -18.02
C ALA A 604 7.34 -1.30 -18.43
N ALA A 605 6.93 -0.04 -18.46
CA ALA A 605 7.84 1.08 -18.75
C ALA A 605 8.95 1.19 -17.68
N MET A 606 8.62 1.05 -16.40
CA MET A 606 9.61 1.04 -15.30
C MET A 606 10.59 -0.14 -15.37
N ALA A 607 10.16 -1.29 -15.88
CA ALA A 607 11.01 -2.47 -16.13
C ALA A 607 11.84 -2.35 -17.42
N GLY A 608 11.82 -1.19 -18.08
CA GLY A 608 12.55 -0.92 -19.32
C GLY A 608 11.97 -1.60 -20.56
N MET A 609 10.70 -1.98 -20.50
CA MET A 609 9.99 -2.61 -21.62
C MET A 609 9.22 -1.57 -22.44
N LYS A 610 9.12 -1.81 -23.73
CA LYS A 610 8.31 -1.02 -24.66
C LYS A 610 6.91 -1.62 -24.72
N VAL A 611 5.92 -0.81 -24.41
CA VAL A 611 4.52 -1.21 -24.44
C VAL A 611 3.99 -1.21 -25.88
N VAL A 612 3.43 -2.33 -26.31
CA VAL A 612 2.67 -2.47 -27.54
C VAL A 612 1.25 -2.87 -27.17
N VAL A 613 0.30 -1.97 -27.41
CA VAL A 613 -1.11 -2.18 -27.05
C VAL A 613 -1.77 -3.11 -28.07
N THR A 614 -2.47 -4.14 -27.59
CA THR A 614 -3.33 -5.02 -28.39
C THR A 614 -4.79 -4.60 -28.27
N LYS A 615 -5.55 -4.80 -29.35
CA LYS A 615 -6.97 -4.40 -29.41
C LYS A 615 -7.83 -5.35 -28.58
N THR A 616 -8.99 -4.83 -28.17
CA THR A 616 -10.11 -5.61 -27.66
C THR A 616 -11.30 -5.47 -28.59
N LEU A 617 -12.08 -6.54 -28.71
CA LEU A 617 -13.33 -6.59 -29.51
C LEU A 617 -14.46 -5.85 -28.79
N GLU A 618 -15.57 -5.62 -29.48
CA GLU A 618 -16.76 -4.97 -28.90
C GLU A 618 -17.40 -5.75 -27.73
N ASN A 619 -17.23 -7.08 -27.72
CA ASN A 619 -17.67 -7.92 -26.61
C ASN A 619 -16.72 -7.92 -25.39
N GLY A 620 -15.65 -7.13 -25.44
CA GLY A 620 -14.67 -7.00 -24.35
C GLY A 620 -13.52 -8.02 -24.37
N ASN A 621 -13.52 -8.99 -25.30
CA ASN A 621 -12.48 -9.99 -25.44
C ASN A 621 -11.25 -9.42 -26.15
N ILE A 622 -10.07 -10.04 -25.94
CA ILE A 622 -8.86 -9.70 -26.69
C ILE A 622 -9.08 -10.06 -28.18
N ASP A 623 -8.70 -9.15 -29.06
CA ASP A 623 -8.63 -9.43 -30.50
C ASP A 623 -7.42 -10.34 -30.76
N VAL A 624 -7.68 -11.65 -30.88
CA VAL A 624 -6.66 -12.70 -31.04
C VAL A 624 -5.88 -12.52 -32.36
N GLU A 625 -6.52 -12.02 -33.43
CA GLU A 625 -5.81 -11.80 -34.69
C GLU A 625 -4.87 -10.59 -34.60
N ASP A 626 -5.29 -9.47 -33.99
CA ASP A 626 -4.42 -8.33 -33.72
C ASP A 626 -3.24 -8.73 -32.81
N LEU A 627 -3.52 -9.56 -31.80
CA LEU A 627 -2.47 -10.12 -30.92
C LEU A 627 -1.49 -10.99 -31.70
N ARG A 628 -1.99 -11.87 -32.57
CA ARG A 628 -1.19 -12.78 -33.41
C ARG A 628 -0.27 -11.98 -34.36
N GLU A 629 -0.81 -11.00 -35.06
CA GLU A 629 -0.02 -10.12 -35.94
C GLU A 629 1.12 -9.44 -35.17
N LYS A 630 0.83 -8.89 -33.97
CA LYS A 630 1.82 -8.21 -33.13
C LYS A 630 2.84 -9.16 -32.52
N ALA A 631 2.43 -10.33 -32.07
CA ALA A 631 3.34 -11.34 -31.53
C ALA A 631 4.34 -11.82 -32.60
N VAL A 632 3.88 -12.05 -33.82
CA VAL A 632 4.76 -12.43 -34.98
C VAL A 632 5.66 -11.27 -35.40
N LEU A 633 5.12 -10.04 -35.48
CA LEU A 633 5.88 -8.85 -35.84
C LEU A 633 7.06 -8.61 -34.88
N HIS A 634 6.83 -8.85 -33.58
CA HIS A 634 7.80 -8.59 -32.52
C HIS A 634 8.49 -9.86 -31.99
N LYS A 635 8.34 -11.02 -32.64
CA LYS A 635 8.79 -12.34 -32.11
C LYS A 635 10.23 -12.34 -31.59
N ASP A 636 11.14 -11.61 -32.24
CA ASP A 636 12.55 -11.56 -31.87
C ASP A 636 12.78 -10.71 -30.62
N ASN A 637 11.93 -9.71 -30.36
CA ASN A 637 12.03 -8.77 -29.22
C ASN A 637 10.95 -8.98 -28.17
N LEU A 638 10.05 -9.95 -28.35
CA LEU A 638 8.93 -10.19 -27.44
C LEU A 638 9.43 -10.70 -26.09
N ALA A 639 9.25 -9.91 -25.04
CA ALA A 639 9.55 -10.29 -23.67
C ALA A 639 8.36 -10.97 -23.01
N CYS A 640 7.18 -10.35 -23.06
CA CYS A 640 6.00 -10.88 -22.42
C CYS A 640 4.67 -10.36 -22.99
N LEU A 641 3.60 -11.07 -22.67
CA LEU A 641 2.23 -10.55 -22.61
C LEU A 641 1.89 -10.25 -21.16
N MET A 642 1.27 -9.10 -20.88
CA MET A 642 0.61 -8.82 -19.59
C MET A 642 -0.90 -8.91 -19.79
N VAL A 643 -1.55 -9.83 -19.08
CA VAL A 643 -3.00 -10.08 -19.19
C VAL A 643 -3.65 -10.13 -17.81
N THR A 644 -4.80 -9.49 -17.64
CA THR A 644 -5.67 -9.63 -16.46
C THR A 644 -6.69 -10.73 -16.74
N TYR A 645 -6.87 -11.69 -15.83
CA TYR A 645 -7.80 -12.78 -16.03
C TYR A 645 -8.51 -13.21 -14.74
N PRO A 646 -9.87 -13.41 -14.74
CA PRO A 646 -10.75 -12.97 -15.83
C PRO A 646 -10.55 -11.50 -16.14
N SER A 647 -11.01 -11.06 -17.32
CA SER A 647 -10.73 -9.70 -17.80
C SER A 647 -11.34 -8.63 -16.88
N THR A 648 -10.81 -7.39 -16.95
CA THR A 648 -11.39 -6.22 -16.27
C THR A 648 -12.83 -5.88 -16.73
N HIS A 649 -13.32 -6.56 -17.76
CA HIS A 649 -14.72 -6.48 -18.20
C HIS A 649 -15.64 -7.44 -17.44
N GLY A 650 -15.13 -8.22 -16.48
CA GLY A 650 -15.91 -9.21 -15.72
C GLY A 650 -16.24 -10.49 -16.50
N VAL A 651 -15.38 -10.87 -17.46
CA VAL A 651 -15.61 -11.99 -18.38
C VAL A 651 -14.44 -12.96 -18.38
N PHE A 652 -14.75 -14.26 -18.33
CA PHE A 652 -13.81 -15.33 -18.63
C PHE A 652 -13.69 -15.49 -20.15
N GLU A 653 -12.54 -15.14 -20.68
CA GLU A 653 -12.27 -15.26 -22.10
C GLU A 653 -11.96 -16.70 -22.49
N SER A 654 -12.73 -17.26 -23.42
CA SER A 654 -12.60 -18.67 -23.83
C SER A 654 -11.31 -18.96 -24.61
N ALA A 655 -10.75 -17.96 -25.32
CA ALA A 655 -9.54 -18.11 -26.11
C ALA A 655 -8.23 -18.02 -25.27
N ILE A 656 -8.29 -17.93 -23.94
CA ILE A 656 -7.12 -17.63 -23.11
C ILE A 656 -5.95 -18.62 -23.31
N ARG A 657 -6.23 -19.89 -23.47
CA ARG A 657 -5.17 -20.91 -23.71
C ARG A 657 -4.51 -20.75 -25.07
N GLU A 658 -5.28 -20.39 -26.10
CA GLU A 658 -4.71 -20.06 -27.41
C GLU A 658 -3.82 -18.82 -27.32
N ILE A 659 -4.27 -17.79 -26.59
CA ILE A 659 -3.53 -16.57 -26.37
C ILE A 659 -2.19 -16.85 -25.67
N THR A 660 -2.17 -17.60 -24.58
CA THR A 660 -0.94 -17.91 -23.84
C THR A 660 0.01 -18.77 -24.68
N GLN A 661 -0.50 -19.77 -25.39
CA GLN A 661 0.31 -20.60 -26.29
C GLN A 661 0.91 -19.81 -27.46
N LEU A 662 0.17 -18.84 -28.00
CA LEU A 662 0.66 -17.95 -29.05
C LEU A 662 1.89 -17.15 -28.59
N ILE A 663 1.90 -16.65 -27.36
CA ILE A 663 3.02 -15.90 -26.78
C ILE A 663 4.23 -16.80 -26.59
N HIS A 664 4.05 -18.01 -26.01
CA HIS A 664 5.13 -18.98 -25.86
C HIS A 664 5.75 -19.40 -27.20
N ASN A 665 4.93 -19.63 -28.22
CA ASN A 665 5.40 -19.98 -29.57
C ASN A 665 6.26 -18.88 -30.21
N ASN A 666 6.13 -17.64 -29.75
CA ASN A 666 6.93 -16.50 -30.18
C ASN A 666 8.06 -16.12 -29.18
N GLY A 667 8.35 -16.99 -28.20
CA GLY A 667 9.46 -16.86 -27.26
C GLY A 667 9.23 -15.90 -26.10
N GLY A 668 8.02 -15.36 -25.93
CA GLY A 668 7.63 -14.51 -24.81
C GLY A 668 7.17 -15.31 -23.59
N GLN A 669 7.15 -14.68 -22.43
CA GLN A 669 6.55 -15.19 -21.20
C GLN A 669 5.16 -14.60 -20.99
N VAL A 670 4.30 -15.27 -20.24
CA VAL A 670 2.96 -14.77 -19.91
C VAL A 670 2.93 -14.29 -18.46
N TYR A 671 2.77 -13.00 -18.31
CA TYR A 671 2.49 -12.36 -17.02
C TYR A 671 0.97 -12.22 -16.83
N MET A 672 0.44 -12.81 -15.75
CA MET A 672 -0.96 -12.65 -15.37
C MET A 672 -1.10 -11.67 -14.20
N ASP A 673 -1.91 -10.65 -14.40
CA ASP A 673 -2.42 -9.81 -13.31
C ASP A 673 -3.44 -10.59 -12.49
N GLY A 674 -3.09 -10.92 -11.26
CA GLY A 674 -3.90 -11.71 -10.33
C GLY A 674 -4.84 -10.88 -9.45
N ALA A 675 -5.14 -9.63 -9.83
CA ALA A 675 -6.11 -8.80 -9.11
C ALA A 675 -7.49 -9.48 -9.01
N ASN A 676 -7.85 -10.28 -10.01
CA ASN A 676 -9.15 -10.96 -10.15
C ASN A 676 -9.14 -12.42 -9.66
N MET A 677 -8.21 -12.80 -8.79
CA MET A 677 -8.15 -14.17 -8.23
C MET A 677 -9.42 -14.58 -7.47
N ASN A 678 -10.27 -13.63 -7.04
CA ASN A 678 -11.52 -13.93 -6.35
C ASN A 678 -12.52 -14.74 -7.21
N ALA A 679 -12.32 -14.77 -8.53
CA ALA A 679 -13.09 -15.62 -9.45
C ALA A 679 -12.39 -16.94 -9.80
N GLN A 680 -11.19 -17.22 -9.29
CA GLN A 680 -10.39 -18.35 -9.76
C GLN A 680 -10.15 -19.43 -8.69
N VAL A 681 -9.91 -19.04 -7.44
CA VAL A 681 -9.43 -19.94 -6.38
C VAL A 681 -10.27 -21.20 -6.25
N GLY A 682 -9.65 -22.37 -6.39
CA GLY A 682 -10.30 -23.69 -6.30
C GLY A 682 -11.13 -24.11 -7.52
N LEU A 683 -11.30 -23.23 -8.52
CA LEU A 683 -12.05 -23.50 -9.76
C LEU A 683 -11.15 -23.56 -10.99
N THR A 684 -10.18 -22.66 -11.05
CA THR A 684 -9.11 -22.60 -12.04
C THR A 684 -7.84 -22.04 -11.37
N ASN A 685 -6.73 -21.93 -12.10
CA ASN A 685 -5.53 -21.25 -11.59
C ASN A 685 -4.63 -20.76 -12.74
N PRO A 686 -3.74 -19.78 -12.43
CA PRO A 686 -2.83 -19.19 -13.44
C PRO A 686 -1.99 -20.19 -14.21
N ALA A 687 -1.44 -21.21 -13.58
CA ALA A 687 -0.62 -22.23 -14.26
C ALA A 687 -1.44 -23.06 -15.27
N THR A 688 -2.66 -23.47 -14.92
CA THR A 688 -3.58 -24.18 -15.83
C THR A 688 -3.98 -23.32 -17.02
N ILE A 689 -4.13 -22.01 -16.81
CA ILE A 689 -4.43 -21.01 -17.84
C ILE A 689 -3.25 -20.84 -18.81
N GLY A 690 -2.02 -21.10 -18.35
CA GLY A 690 -0.80 -21.01 -19.15
C GLY A 690 0.03 -19.75 -18.86
N ALA A 691 -0.14 -19.15 -17.68
CA ALA A 691 0.74 -18.08 -17.21
C ALA A 691 2.08 -18.62 -16.70
N ASP A 692 3.13 -17.79 -16.77
CA ASP A 692 4.47 -18.08 -16.24
C ASP A 692 4.76 -17.36 -14.93
N VAL A 693 4.13 -16.22 -14.72
CA VAL A 693 4.16 -15.46 -13.47
C VAL A 693 2.81 -14.81 -13.21
N CYS A 694 2.40 -14.81 -11.95
CA CYS A 694 1.22 -14.11 -11.50
C CYS A 694 1.55 -13.32 -10.24
N HIS A 695 1.26 -11.99 -10.21
CA HIS A 695 1.20 -11.31 -8.93
C HIS A 695 -0.17 -11.49 -8.29
N LEU A 696 -0.19 -11.54 -6.98
CA LEU A 696 -1.41 -11.58 -6.20
C LEU A 696 -1.56 -10.28 -5.40
N ASN A 697 -2.81 -9.89 -5.16
CA ASN A 697 -3.13 -8.83 -4.22
C ASN A 697 -3.73 -9.48 -2.97
N LEU A 698 -2.91 -9.73 -1.92
CA LEU A 698 -3.41 -10.36 -0.71
C LEU A 698 -4.43 -9.47 0.02
N HIS A 699 -4.40 -8.17 -0.23
CA HIS A 699 -5.38 -7.19 0.24
C HIS A 699 -6.68 -7.16 -0.59
N LYS A 700 -6.89 -8.16 -1.46
CA LYS A 700 -8.14 -8.39 -2.19
C LYS A 700 -8.66 -9.79 -1.85
N THR A 701 -8.34 -10.80 -2.64
CA THR A 701 -8.84 -12.17 -2.51
C THR A 701 -8.50 -12.83 -1.17
N PHE A 702 -7.36 -12.51 -0.56
CA PHE A 702 -6.86 -13.17 0.65
C PHE A 702 -6.99 -12.32 1.91
N ALA A 703 -8.02 -11.49 1.98
CA ALA A 703 -8.57 -10.82 3.17
C ALA A 703 -7.66 -9.86 3.93
N ILE A 704 -6.48 -9.44 3.44
CA ILE A 704 -5.78 -8.32 4.07
C ILE A 704 -6.61 -7.05 3.86
N PRO A 705 -6.79 -6.21 4.89
CA PRO A 705 -7.66 -5.04 4.79
C PRO A 705 -7.13 -3.98 3.83
N HIS A 706 -8.03 -3.22 3.22
CA HIS A 706 -7.67 -2.11 2.35
C HIS A 706 -7.17 -0.86 3.10
N GLY A 707 -7.50 -0.70 4.39
CA GLY A 707 -6.93 0.30 5.29
C GLY A 707 -6.95 1.74 4.79
N GLY A 708 -7.93 2.12 3.97
CA GLY A 708 -7.97 3.44 3.34
C GLY A 708 -6.98 3.63 2.18
N GLY A 709 -6.35 2.56 1.70
CA GLY A 709 -5.34 2.56 0.63
C GLY A 709 -4.04 1.80 0.99
N GLY A 710 -4.14 0.86 1.85
CA GLY A 710 -3.11 -0.04 2.38
C GLY A 710 -3.27 -0.26 3.87
N PRO A 711 -2.78 -1.41 4.37
CA PRO A 711 -1.52 -2.09 3.98
C PRO A 711 -1.60 -2.86 2.67
N GLY A 712 -0.56 -2.75 1.84
CA GLY A 712 -0.41 -3.49 0.60
C GLY A 712 0.50 -4.72 0.76
N VAL A 713 0.15 -5.83 0.10
CA VAL A 713 1.01 -7.00 -0.10
C VAL A 713 0.73 -7.57 -1.48
N GLY A 714 1.79 -7.82 -2.25
CA GLY A 714 1.67 -8.26 -3.64
C GLY A 714 2.69 -9.33 -4.02
N PRO A 715 2.61 -10.55 -3.46
CA PRO A 715 3.54 -11.62 -3.81
C PRO A 715 3.45 -11.98 -5.29
N ILE A 716 4.55 -12.49 -5.83
CA ILE A 716 4.54 -13.16 -7.12
C ILE A 716 4.72 -14.64 -6.95
N CYS A 717 3.93 -15.42 -7.72
CA CYS A 717 4.06 -16.84 -7.87
C CYS A 717 4.55 -17.13 -9.30
N VAL A 718 5.51 -18.03 -9.48
CA VAL A 718 6.21 -18.22 -10.73
C VAL A 718 6.35 -19.69 -11.15
N ALA A 719 6.38 -19.92 -12.45
CA ALA A 719 6.67 -21.21 -13.06
C ALA A 719 8.14 -21.63 -12.79
N PRO A 720 8.48 -22.95 -12.92
CA PRO A 720 9.78 -23.47 -12.51
C PRO A 720 10.99 -22.77 -13.13
N GLN A 721 10.89 -22.32 -14.39
CA GLN A 721 11.99 -21.66 -15.09
C GLN A 721 12.31 -20.26 -14.52
N LEU A 722 11.38 -19.66 -13.78
CA LEU A 722 11.52 -18.31 -13.22
C LEU A 722 11.93 -18.33 -11.73
N VAL A 723 11.81 -19.46 -11.04
CA VAL A 723 12.18 -19.61 -9.61
C VAL A 723 13.62 -19.15 -9.32
N PRO A 724 14.63 -19.47 -10.14
CA PRO A 724 16.00 -19.04 -9.89
C PRO A 724 16.20 -17.52 -9.78
N PHE A 725 15.30 -16.72 -10.34
CA PHE A 725 15.40 -15.26 -10.42
C PHE A 725 14.59 -14.51 -9.36
N LEU A 726 13.89 -15.19 -8.46
CA LEU A 726 13.16 -14.57 -7.37
C LEU A 726 14.07 -13.65 -6.52
N PRO A 727 13.59 -12.48 -6.06
CA PRO A 727 14.43 -11.43 -5.46
C PRO A 727 15.08 -11.83 -4.15
N THR A 728 16.33 -11.39 -3.95
CA THR A 728 17.06 -11.55 -2.69
C THR A 728 16.95 -10.33 -1.79
N ASN A 729 17.49 -10.43 -0.57
CA ASN A 729 17.71 -9.28 0.33
C ASN A 729 19.18 -9.26 0.78
N PRO A 730 19.82 -8.07 0.85
CA PRO A 730 21.26 -7.98 1.14
C PRO A 730 21.64 -8.29 2.59
N VAL A 731 20.68 -8.27 3.54
CA VAL A 731 20.95 -8.53 4.97
C VAL A 731 20.54 -9.94 5.35
N ILE A 732 19.35 -10.39 4.96
CA ILE A 732 18.87 -11.76 5.14
C ILE A 732 18.64 -12.34 3.74
N PRO A 733 19.55 -13.17 3.22
CA PRO A 733 19.43 -13.73 1.88
C PRO A 733 18.11 -14.53 1.71
N THR A 734 17.35 -14.18 0.69
CA THR A 734 16.12 -14.84 0.23
C THR A 734 16.23 -15.13 -1.26
N GLY A 735 15.18 -15.67 -1.88
CA GLY A 735 15.07 -15.80 -3.33
C GLY A 735 15.83 -16.98 -3.93
N GLY A 736 16.02 -16.91 -5.25
CA GLY A 736 16.62 -17.97 -6.06
C GLY A 736 18.14 -17.89 -6.22
N GLU A 737 18.73 -18.90 -6.88
CA GLU A 737 20.20 -19.00 -7.08
C GLU A 737 20.78 -17.88 -7.95
N ASN A 738 19.98 -17.35 -8.89
CA ASN A 738 20.33 -16.22 -9.77
C ASN A 738 19.46 -15.02 -9.47
N ALA A 739 19.17 -14.81 -8.19
CA ALA A 739 18.22 -13.80 -7.71
C ALA A 739 18.49 -12.41 -8.25
N ILE A 740 17.44 -11.69 -8.62
CA ILE A 740 17.51 -10.23 -8.81
C ILE A 740 17.72 -9.55 -7.44
N THR A 741 18.24 -8.33 -7.44
CA THR A 741 18.36 -7.49 -6.24
C THR A 741 16.99 -7.17 -5.64
N ALA A 742 16.97 -6.60 -4.42
CA ALA A 742 15.73 -6.42 -3.65
C ALA A 742 14.67 -5.55 -4.37
N ILE A 743 13.42 -5.96 -4.21
CA ILE A 743 12.23 -5.21 -4.65
C ILE A 743 11.74 -4.27 -3.55
N SER A 744 11.83 -4.72 -2.29
CA SER A 744 11.43 -3.98 -1.08
C SER A 744 12.55 -4.02 -0.04
N ALA A 745 12.51 -3.11 0.94
CA ALA A 745 13.54 -3.00 1.96
C ALA A 745 13.60 -4.22 2.90
N ALA A 746 12.45 -4.77 3.31
CA ALA A 746 12.39 -5.93 4.18
C ALA A 746 12.46 -7.26 3.41
N PRO A 747 13.04 -8.33 3.98
CA PRO A 747 13.19 -9.63 3.30
C PRO A 747 11.87 -10.25 2.85
N TRP A 748 10.80 -10.07 3.61
CA TRP A 748 9.44 -10.57 3.32
C TRP A 748 8.42 -9.43 3.24
N GLY A 749 8.86 -8.23 2.88
CA GLY A 749 7.97 -7.08 2.69
C GLY A 749 7.08 -6.78 3.92
N SER A 750 5.77 -6.88 3.74
CA SER A 750 4.78 -6.62 4.81
C SER A 750 4.46 -7.90 5.60
N ALA A 751 5.45 -8.53 6.22
CA ALA A 751 5.37 -9.86 6.83
C ALA A 751 4.27 -9.98 7.90
N LEU A 752 4.04 -8.96 8.72
CA LEU A 752 3.04 -9.00 9.80
C LEU A 752 1.63 -9.28 9.27
N VAL A 753 1.22 -8.58 8.21
CA VAL A 753 -0.15 -8.74 7.67
C VAL A 753 -0.32 -10.01 6.84
N CYS A 754 0.76 -10.72 6.50
CA CYS A 754 0.67 -12.06 5.91
C CYS A 754 -0.02 -13.07 6.85
N LEU A 755 -0.02 -12.83 8.17
CA LEU A 755 -0.79 -13.59 9.15
C LEU A 755 -2.28 -13.65 8.83
N ILE A 756 -2.84 -12.57 8.27
CA ILE A 756 -4.26 -12.48 7.89
C ILE A 756 -4.56 -13.48 6.77
N SER A 757 -3.80 -13.42 5.68
CA SER A 757 -3.98 -14.35 4.55
C SER A 757 -3.70 -15.80 4.93
N TYR A 758 -2.71 -16.03 5.78
CA TYR A 758 -2.45 -17.34 6.35
C TYR A 758 -3.66 -17.84 7.14
N GLY A 759 -4.24 -17.01 8.00
CA GLY A 759 -5.44 -17.36 8.78
C GLY A 759 -6.65 -17.61 7.90
N TYR A 760 -6.88 -16.77 6.90
CA TYR A 760 -7.96 -16.91 5.91
C TYR A 760 -7.88 -18.27 5.21
N ILE A 761 -6.70 -18.64 4.69
CA ILE A 761 -6.51 -19.92 3.99
C ILE A 761 -6.65 -21.10 4.97
N CYS A 762 -6.05 -21.04 6.17
CA CYS A 762 -6.13 -22.12 7.17
C CYS A 762 -7.54 -22.35 7.69
N MET A 763 -8.34 -21.29 7.87
CA MET A 763 -9.69 -21.43 8.41
C MET A 763 -10.72 -21.83 7.34
N LEU A 764 -10.53 -21.46 6.09
CA LEU A 764 -11.40 -21.89 4.99
C LEU A 764 -11.03 -23.28 4.46
N GLY A 765 -9.75 -23.63 4.38
CA GLY A 765 -9.28 -24.84 3.72
C GLY A 765 -9.65 -24.89 2.25
N ALA A 766 -9.40 -26.02 1.60
CA ALA A 766 -9.67 -26.19 0.16
C ALA A 766 -11.15 -25.97 -0.20
N GLU A 767 -12.06 -26.56 0.58
CA GLU A 767 -13.49 -26.49 0.33
C GLU A 767 -14.04 -25.08 0.53
N GLY A 768 -13.69 -24.41 1.65
CA GLY A 768 -14.16 -23.06 1.94
C GLY A 768 -13.64 -22.02 0.95
N LEU A 769 -12.39 -22.15 0.49
CA LEU A 769 -11.84 -21.30 -0.56
C LEU A 769 -12.59 -21.45 -1.88
N LYS A 770 -12.87 -22.69 -2.30
CA LYS A 770 -13.65 -22.99 -3.50
C LYS A 770 -15.09 -22.42 -3.38
N GLN A 771 -15.73 -22.63 -2.22
CA GLN A 771 -17.05 -22.06 -1.94
C GLN A 771 -17.03 -20.53 -1.99
N SER A 772 -16.01 -19.88 -1.41
CA SER A 772 -15.88 -18.42 -1.48
C SER A 772 -15.90 -17.91 -2.92
N THR A 773 -15.14 -18.54 -3.82
CA THR A 773 -15.13 -18.19 -5.24
C THR A 773 -16.48 -18.45 -5.91
N GLN A 774 -17.13 -19.58 -5.62
CA GLN A 774 -18.45 -19.91 -6.17
C GLN A 774 -19.50 -18.88 -5.73
N TYR A 775 -19.47 -18.46 -4.46
CA TYR A 775 -20.43 -17.47 -3.95
C TYR A 775 -20.11 -16.03 -4.43
N ALA A 776 -18.85 -15.70 -4.69
CA ALA A 776 -18.53 -14.44 -5.35
C ALA A 776 -19.13 -14.34 -6.75
N ILE A 777 -19.06 -15.43 -7.52
CA ILE A 777 -19.70 -15.54 -8.85
C ILE A 777 -21.24 -15.54 -8.71
N LEU A 778 -21.80 -16.23 -7.73
CA LEU A 778 -23.22 -16.25 -7.44
C LEU A 778 -23.76 -14.84 -7.15
N ASN A 779 -23.12 -14.12 -6.22
CA ASN A 779 -23.52 -12.78 -5.80
C ASN A 779 -23.47 -11.78 -6.97
N ALA A 780 -22.43 -11.84 -7.81
CA ALA A 780 -22.34 -11.00 -9.00
C ALA A 780 -23.49 -11.26 -9.99
N ASN A 781 -23.75 -12.54 -10.32
CA ASN A 781 -24.82 -12.89 -11.23
C ASN A 781 -26.21 -12.61 -10.64
N TYR A 782 -26.39 -12.70 -9.32
CA TYR A 782 -27.63 -12.34 -8.65
C TYR A 782 -27.94 -10.84 -8.81
N ILE A 783 -26.97 -9.96 -8.52
CA ILE A 783 -27.12 -8.51 -8.73
C ILE A 783 -27.41 -8.22 -10.20
N LYS A 784 -26.65 -8.86 -11.11
CA LYS A 784 -26.85 -8.71 -12.56
C LYS A 784 -28.31 -8.95 -12.96
N GLU A 785 -28.89 -10.07 -12.54
CA GLU A 785 -30.25 -10.41 -12.91
C GLU A 785 -31.32 -9.58 -12.17
N LYS A 786 -31.08 -9.19 -10.92
CA LYS A 786 -31.96 -8.27 -10.18
C LYS A 786 -32.03 -6.88 -10.82
N LEU A 787 -30.94 -6.42 -11.42
CA LEU A 787 -30.87 -5.13 -12.10
C LEU A 787 -31.25 -5.21 -13.60
N ASN A 788 -31.44 -6.41 -14.13
CA ASN A 788 -31.84 -6.61 -15.51
C ASN A 788 -33.16 -5.89 -15.83
N GLY A 789 -33.22 -5.17 -16.95
CA GLY A 789 -34.36 -4.32 -17.32
C GLY A 789 -34.34 -2.91 -16.67
N HIS A 790 -33.46 -2.66 -15.70
CA HIS A 790 -33.21 -1.34 -15.12
C HIS A 790 -31.90 -0.75 -15.62
N TYR A 791 -30.87 -1.58 -15.67
CA TYR A 791 -29.51 -1.25 -16.15
C TYR A 791 -29.04 -2.40 -17.05
N ASP A 792 -28.54 -2.08 -18.22
CA ASP A 792 -27.93 -3.07 -19.10
C ASP A 792 -26.53 -3.44 -18.60
N THR A 793 -26.21 -4.75 -18.59
CA THR A 793 -24.85 -5.24 -18.37
C THR A 793 -24.09 -5.15 -19.68
N LEU A 794 -22.97 -4.40 -19.69
CA LEU A 794 -22.25 -4.09 -20.91
C LEU A 794 -21.52 -5.29 -21.52
N TYR A 795 -20.99 -6.17 -20.66
CA TYR A 795 -20.23 -7.37 -21.07
C TYR A 795 -20.71 -8.60 -20.32
N SER A 796 -20.75 -9.72 -21.01
CA SER A 796 -21.08 -11.04 -20.46
C SER A 796 -20.30 -12.12 -21.20
N GLY A 797 -20.05 -13.25 -20.54
CA GLY A 797 -19.51 -14.45 -21.18
C GLY A 797 -20.45 -15.03 -22.25
N GLU A 798 -20.00 -16.04 -22.99
CA GLU A 798 -20.73 -16.67 -24.10
C GLU A 798 -22.12 -17.20 -23.68
N MET A 799 -22.26 -17.65 -22.41
CA MET A 799 -23.52 -18.13 -21.83
C MET A 799 -24.33 -17.02 -21.12
N GLY A 800 -23.95 -15.74 -21.30
CA GLY A 800 -24.61 -14.61 -20.69
C GLY A 800 -24.29 -14.40 -19.20
N ARG A 801 -23.27 -15.07 -18.64
CA ARG A 801 -22.86 -14.95 -17.23
C ARG A 801 -21.78 -13.91 -17.05
N ALA A 802 -21.76 -13.26 -15.88
CA ALA A 802 -20.66 -12.47 -15.39
C ALA A 802 -19.73 -13.35 -14.54
N ALA A 803 -18.45 -12.95 -14.41
CA ALA A 803 -17.53 -13.54 -13.45
C ALA A 803 -17.90 -13.11 -12.01
N HIS A 804 -16.99 -12.61 -11.22
CA HIS A 804 -17.24 -12.08 -9.87
C HIS A 804 -17.58 -10.58 -9.85
N GLU A 805 -17.58 -9.94 -11.00
CA GLU A 805 -17.82 -8.50 -11.18
C GLU A 805 -18.54 -8.24 -12.53
N MET A 806 -19.14 -7.06 -12.67
CA MET A 806 -19.83 -6.67 -13.89
C MET A 806 -19.77 -5.17 -14.15
N ILE A 807 -20.01 -4.77 -15.39
CA ILE A 807 -20.07 -3.35 -15.79
C ILE A 807 -21.50 -3.02 -16.21
N LEU A 808 -22.10 -2.03 -15.55
CA LEU A 808 -23.42 -1.49 -15.88
C LEU A 808 -23.31 -0.29 -16.82
N GLU A 809 -24.10 -0.29 -17.87
CA GLU A 809 -24.20 0.79 -18.85
C GLU A 809 -25.01 1.97 -18.30
N CYS A 810 -24.41 3.15 -18.24
CA CYS A 810 -25.07 4.37 -17.76
C CYS A 810 -25.08 5.52 -18.79
N ARG A 811 -24.42 5.35 -19.95
CA ARG A 811 -24.32 6.38 -20.99
C ARG A 811 -25.67 6.83 -21.57
N PRO A 812 -26.68 5.95 -21.74
CA PRO A 812 -27.99 6.38 -22.24
C PRO A 812 -28.70 7.42 -21.36
N PHE A 813 -28.39 7.47 -20.05
CA PHE A 813 -29.02 8.41 -19.12
C PHE A 813 -28.61 9.88 -19.38
N LYS A 814 -27.57 10.12 -20.16
CA LYS A 814 -27.20 11.48 -20.62
C LYS A 814 -28.33 12.16 -21.42
N GLN A 815 -29.19 11.37 -22.09
CA GLN A 815 -30.38 11.91 -22.77
C GLN A 815 -31.38 12.54 -21.80
N LYS A 816 -31.34 12.16 -20.53
CA LYS A 816 -32.08 12.73 -19.41
C LYS A 816 -31.31 13.80 -18.63
N GLY A 817 -30.10 14.15 -19.10
CA GLY A 817 -29.19 15.07 -18.40
C GLY A 817 -28.49 14.45 -17.19
N ILE A 818 -28.57 13.13 -16.98
CA ILE A 818 -27.98 12.44 -15.84
C ILE A 818 -26.68 11.75 -16.27
N GLU A 819 -25.62 11.99 -15.53
CA GLU A 819 -24.33 11.35 -15.72
C GLU A 819 -24.10 10.26 -14.66
N VAL A 820 -23.20 9.34 -14.94
CA VAL A 820 -22.85 8.26 -14.02
C VAL A 820 -22.37 8.78 -12.64
N THR A 821 -21.73 9.93 -12.60
CA THR A 821 -21.33 10.61 -11.36
C THR A 821 -22.51 11.04 -10.51
N ASP A 822 -23.65 11.41 -11.12
CA ASP A 822 -24.88 11.76 -10.39
C ASP A 822 -25.45 10.53 -9.67
N ILE A 823 -25.42 9.37 -10.33
CA ILE A 823 -25.82 8.08 -9.73
C ILE A 823 -24.92 7.75 -8.55
N ALA A 824 -23.61 7.88 -8.72
CA ALA A 824 -22.63 7.62 -7.66
C ALA A 824 -22.85 8.53 -6.44
N LYS A 825 -23.09 9.83 -6.66
CA LYS A 825 -23.38 10.76 -5.57
C LYS A 825 -24.72 10.48 -4.90
N ARG A 826 -25.72 10.04 -5.66
CA ARG A 826 -27.02 9.67 -5.12
C ARG A 826 -26.97 8.42 -4.24
N LEU A 827 -26.15 7.42 -4.57
CA LEU A 827 -25.92 6.22 -3.75
C LEU A 827 -25.43 6.57 -2.34
N MET A 828 -24.70 7.66 -2.16
CA MET A 828 -24.27 8.12 -0.82
C MET A 828 -25.46 8.48 0.07
N ASP A 829 -26.54 9.03 -0.50
CA ASP A 829 -27.78 9.31 0.24
C ASP A 829 -28.51 8.03 0.66
N TYR A 830 -28.33 6.94 -0.09
CA TYR A 830 -28.84 5.60 0.21
C TYR A 830 -27.94 4.83 1.19
N GLY A 831 -26.80 5.42 1.63
CA GLY A 831 -25.87 4.84 2.60
C GLY A 831 -24.85 3.89 2.00
N PHE A 832 -24.58 3.98 0.69
CA PHE A 832 -23.58 3.16 0.00
C PHE A 832 -22.39 3.96 -0.50
N HIS A 833 -21.21 3.37 -0.39
CA HIS A 833 -20.08 3.75 -1.22
C HIS A 833 -20.44 3.35 -2.67
N ALA A 834 -20.35 4.30 -3.59
CA ALA A 834 -20.66 3.96 -4.98
C ALA A 834 -19.65 2.96 -5.56
N PRO A 835 -20.09 2.11 -6.52
CA PRO A 835 -19.18 1.29 -7.33
C PRO A 835 -18.13 2.12 -8.06
N THR A 836 -17.16 1.47 -8.69
CA THR A 836 -16.13 2.17 -9.48
C THR A 836 -16.79 2.87 -10.68
N VAL A 837 -16.49 4.16 -10.79
CA VAL A 837 -17.07 5.06 -11.79
C VAL A 837 -16.17 5.19 -13.00
N SER A 838 -16.72 5.05 -14.21
CA SER A 838 -16.02 5.32 -15.49
C SER A 838 -14.73 4.52 -15.69
N PHE A 839 -14.66 3.32 -15.17
CA PHE A 839 -13.54 2.40 -15.36
C PHE A 839 -14.05 0.97 -15.55
N PRO A 840 -13.47 0.17 -16.44
CA PRO A 840 -12.51 0.55 -17.51
C PRO A 840 -13.15 1.33 -18.67
N VAL A 841 -14.47 1.44 -18.68
CA VAL A 841 -15.25 2.11 -19.72
C VAL A 841 -15.84 3.42 -19.19
N ALA A 842 -15.63 4.52 -19.89
CA ALA A 842 -16.18 5.82 -19.49
C ALA A 842 -17.71 5.82 -19.48
N GLY A 843 -18.31 6.41 -18.42
CA GLY A 843 -19.77 6.54 -18.29
C GLY A 843 -20.48 5.28 -17.82
N THR A 844 -19.78 4.37 -17.16
CA THR A 844 -20.30 3.11 -16.62
C THR A 844 -20.06 3.00 -15.12
N LEU A 845 -20.71 2.03 -14.47
CA LEU A 845 -20.46 1.60 -13.10
C LEU A 845 -19.93 0.17 -13.11
N MET A 846 -18.82 -0.08 -12.40
CA MET A 846 -18.27 -1.42 -12.25
C MET A 846 -18.51 -1.93 -10.84
N ILE A 847 -19.21 -3.05 -10.72
CA ILE A 847 -19.71 -3.62 -9.46
C ILE A 847 -19.02 -4.95 -9.20
N GLU A 848 -18.46 -5.10 -8.02
CA GLU A 848 -17.93 -6.35 -7.48
C GLU A 848 -18.50 -6.58 -6.07
N PRO A 849 -19.56 -7.39 -5.90
CA PRO A 849 -19.97 -7.90 -4.61
C PRO A 849 -19.07 -9.06 -4.23
N THR A 850 -18.61 -9.11 -2.98
CA THR A 850 -17.80 -10.25 -2.53
C THR A 850 -18.66 -11.38 -1.98
N GLU A 851 -18.08 -12.54 -1.78
CA GLU A 851 -18.74 -13.68 -1.13
C GLU A 851 -19.15 -13.42 0.31
N SER A 852 -18.57 -12.40 0.95
CA SER A 852 -18.86 -12.08 2.36
C SER A 852 -20.17 -11.30 2.56
N GLU A 853 -20.77 -10.79 1.49
CA GLU A 853 -22.03 -10.05 1.55
C GLU A 853 -23.23 -10.98 1.59
N ASN A 854 -24.15 -10.75 2.52
CA ASN A 854 -25.36 -11.53 2.65
C ASN A 854 -26.46 -11.09 1.67
N LEU A 855 -27.47 -11.94 1.47
CA LEU A 855 -28.58 -11.68 0.54
C LEU A 855 -29.32 -10.37 0.85
N GLU A 856 -29.56 -10.07 2.12
CA GLU A 856 -30.25 -8.85 2.55
C GLU A 856 -29.51 -7.58 2.11
N GLU A 857 -28.18 -7.55 2.23
CA GLU A 857 -27.36 -6.42 1.80
C GLU A 857 -27.31 -6.31 0.27
N LEU A 858 -27.25 -7.45 -0.45
CA LEU A 858 -27.34 -7.45 -1.92
C LEU A 858 -28.69 -6.90 -2.39
N ASP A 859 -29.78 -7.30 -1.75
CA ASP A 859 -31.12 -6.80 -2.05
C ASP A 859 -31.24 -5.29 -1.74
N ARG A 860 -30.74 -4.85 -0.58
CA ARG A 860 -30.70 -3.44 -0.19
C ARG A 860 -29.97 -2.58 -1.22
N PHE A 861 -28.85 -3.07 -1.74
CA PHE A 861 -28.11 -2.37 -2.81
C PHE A 861 -28.90 -2.35 -4.13
N CYS A 862 -29.50 -3.47 -4.52
CA CYS A 862 -30.34 -3.54 -5.73
C CYS A 862 -31.55 -2.61 -5.63
N ASP A 863 -32.22 -2.57 -4.48
CA ASP A 863 -33.37 -1.69 -4.24
C ASP A 863 -32.98 -0.21 -4.34
N ALA A 864 -31.78 0.18 -3.81
CA ALA A 864 -31.24 1.52 -3.98
C ALA A 864 -31.01 1.85 -5.47
N MET A 865 -30.39 0.95 -6.21
CA MET A 865 -30.14 1.14 -7.64
C MET A 865 -31.46 1.25 -8.45
N ILE A 866 -32.45 0.41 -8.16
CA ILE A 866 -33.78 0.46 -8.81
C ILE A 866 -34.54 1.75 -8.46
N ALA A 867 -34.42 2.22 -7.20
CA ALA A 867 -35.02 3.48 -6.80
C ALA A 867 -34.35 4.67 -7.53
N ILE A 868 -33.04 4.69 -7.63
CA ILE A 868 -32.29 5.70 -8.40
C ILE A 868 -32.70 5.63 -9.88
N ARG A 869 -32.90 4.44 -10.44
CA ARG A 869 -33.37 4.29 -11.85
C ARG A 869 -34.74 4.95 -12.07
N LYS A 870 -35.65 4.83 -11.11
CA LYS A 870 -36.94 5.50 -11.15
C LYS A 870 -36.81 7.04 -11.07
N GLU A 871 -35.89 7.53 -10.23
CA GLU A 871 -35.54 8.96 -10.16
C GLU A 871 -35.01 9.47 -11.52
N ILE A 872 -34.18 8.68 -12.22
CA ILE A 872 -33.66 8.98 -13.57
C ILE A 872 -34.79 9.04 -14.59
N GLU A 873 -35.81 8.14 -14.53
CA GLU A 873 -36.93 8.14 -15.45
C GLU A 873 -37.74 9.43 -15.38
N ASN A 874 -37.87 9.99 -14.18
CA ASN A 874 -38.57 11.23 -13.92
C ASN A 874 -37.75 12.50 -14.24
N ALA A 875 -36.45 12.37 -14.45
CA ALA A 875 -35.55 13.48 -14.79
C ALA A 875 -35.74 13.94 -16.25
N THR A 876 -35.55 15.22 -16.51
CA THR A 876 -35.50 15.80 -17.86
C THR A 876 -34.21 16.54 -18.10
N LEU A 877 -33.82 16.71 -19.35
CA LEU A 877 -32.58 17.38 -19.73
C LEU A 877 -32.51 18.85 -19.23
N GLU A 878 -33.67 19.51 -19.16
CA GLU A 878 -33.79 20.91 -18.72
C GLU A 878 -33.75 21.06 -17.21
N ASP A 879 -34.16 20.04 -16.46
CA ASP A 879 -34.19 20.07 -14.99
C ASP A 879 -32.79 19.80 -14.38
N LYS A 880 -32.07 20.88 -14.17
CA LYS A 880 -30.77 20.83 -13.49
C LYS A 880 -30.86 20.89 -11.96
N ASN A 881 -32.06 20.99 -11.40
CA ASN A 881 -32.31 21.12 -9.96
C ASN A 881 -33.05 19.93 -9.34
N ASN A 882 -32.89 18.73 -9.92
CA ASN A 882 -33.49 17.51 -9.40
C ASN A 882 -32.65 16.88 -8.28
N VAL A 883 -33.19 15.85 -7.62
CA VAL A 883 -32.59 15.17 -6.47
C VAL A 883 -31.24 14.52 -6.81
N LEU A 884 -31.05 14.00 -8.02
CA LEU A 884 -29.80 13.37 -8.48
C LEU A 884 -28.67 14.41 -8.66
N LYS A 885 -29.00 15.58 -9.24
CA LYS A 885 -28.04 16.66 -9.46
C LYS A 885 -27.56 17.31 -8.16
N ASN A 886 -28.42 17.32 -7.15
CA ASN A 886 -28.12 17.95 -5.85
C ASN A 886 -27.53 16.98 -4.82
N SER A 887 -27.47 15.69 -5.11
CA SER A 887 -26.85 14.66 -4.25
C SER A 887 -25.32 14.84 -4.16
N PRO A 888 -24.68 14.50 -3.03
CA PRO A 888 -25.30 13.99 -1.81
C PRO A 888 -25.86 15.14 -0.93
N HIS A 889 -26.84 14.79 -0.07
CA HIS A 889 -27.52 15.72 0.82
C HIS A 889 -26.91 15.66 2.22
N THR A 890 -26.41 16.80 2.70
CA THR A 890 -25.84 16.91 4.05
C THR A 890 -26.92 17.18 5.10
N LEU A 891 -26.62 16.83 6.37
CA LEU A 891 -27.50 17.18 7.50
C LEU A 891 -27.72 18.70 7.62
N ALA A 892 -26.64 19.48 7.40
CA ALA A 892 -26.72 20.93 7.45
C ALA A 892 -27.74 21.49 6.43
N MET A 893 -27.71 20.98 5.20
CA MET A 893 -28.67 21.36 4.15
C MET A 893 -30.13 21.05 4.52
N LEU A 894 -30.38 19.90 5.17
CA LEU A 894 -31.73 19.44 5.52
C LEU A 894 -32.33 20.16 6.74
N THR A 895 -31.50 20.72 7.59
CA THR A 895 -31.92 21.38 8.84
C THR A 895 -32.08 22.88 8.71
N THR A 896 -31.90 23.47 7.52
CA THR A 896 -32.16 24.89 7.27
C THR A 896 -33.67 25.17 7.20
N ASP A 897 -34.10 26.37 7.58
CA ASP A 897 -35.50 26.80 7.47
C ASP A 897 -35.96 26.92 6.00
N ILE A 898 -35.03 27.22 5.11
CA ILE A 898 -35.29 27.43 3.67
C ILE A 898 -35.01 26.14 2.91
N TRP A 899 -35.97 25.69 2.11
CA TRP A 899 -35.84 24.56 1.19
C TRP A 899 -36.29 24.96 -0.21
N ASN A 900 -35.34 25.28 -1.07
CA ASN A 900 -35.58 25.78 -2.43
C ASN A 900 -35.47 24.69 -3.51
N PHE A 901 -35.62 23.41 -3.14
CA PHE A 901 -35.55 22.30 -4.07
C PHE A 901 -36.98 21.83 -4.47
N PRO A 902 -37.17 21.35 -5.72
CA PRO A 902 -38.49 20.91 -6.20
C PRO A 902 -38.95 19.56 -5.64
N TYR A 903 -38.16 18.95 -4.75
CA TYR A 903 -38.45 17.69 -4.06
C TYR A 903 -38.43 17.87 -2.55
N THR A 904 -39.00 16.91 -1.79
CA THR A 904 -39.10 17.03 -0.34
C THR A 904 -37.78 16.66 0.36
N ARG A 905 -37.62 17.11 1.62
CA ARG A 905 -36.50 16.70 2.48
C ARG A 905 -36.47 15.17 2.70
N GLU A 906 -37.65 14.55 2.75
CA GLU A 906 -37.79 13.09 2.88
C GLU A 906 -37.26 12.40 1.63
N GLN A 907 -37.64 12.84 0.43
CA GLN A 907 -37.10 12.32 -0.83
C GLN A 907 -35.59 12.50 -0.93
N ALA A 908 -35.05 13.59 -0.37
CA ALA A 908 -33.61 13.84 -0.34
C ALA A 908 -32.86 12.84 0.55
N ALA A 909 -33.33 12.66 1.80
CA ALA A 909 -32.59 11.98 2.86
C ALA A 909 -33.05 10.56 3.16
N PHE A 910 -34.31 10.24 2.96
CA PHE A 910 -34.96 8.97 3.34
C PHE A 910 -35.77 8.38 2.17
N PRO A 911 -35.17 8.18 0.99
CA PRO A 911 -35.89 7.71 -0.19
C PRO A 911 -36.39 6.26 -0.09
N LEU A 912 -35.91 5.47 0.86
CA LEU A 912 -36.34 4.12 1.22
C LEU A 912 -36.40 3.94 2.74
N ASP A 913 -37.32 3.12 3.23
CA ASP A 913 -37.63 2.97 4.66
C ASP A 913 -36.42 2.53 5.51
N TYR A 914 -35.60 1.60 4.99
CA TYR A 914 -34.45 1.06 5.73
C TYR A 914 -33.37 2.12 6.05
N ILE A 915 -33.35 3.22 5.29
CA ILE A 915 -32.33 4.26 5.46
C ILE A 915 -32.45 4.96 6.81
N ALA A 916 -33.65 5.07 7.35
CA ALA A 916 -33.90 5.75 8.62
C ALA A 916 -33.19 5.06 9.80
N GLU A 917 -33.02 3.73 9.74
CA GLU A 917 -32.43 2.94 10.82
C GLU A 917 -30.90 3.15 10.94
N ASN A 918 -30.22 3.33 9.79
CA ASN A 918 -28.76 3.46 9.76
C ASN A 918 -28.31 4.54 8.75
N LYS A 919 -28.85 5.77 8.92
CA LYS A 919 -28.53 6.87 8.00
C LYS A 919 -27.09 7.32 8.12
N PHE A 920 -26.33 7.23 7.04
CA PHE A 920 -25.06 7.92 6.88
C PHE A 920 -25.28 9.38 6.41
N TRP A 921 -24.57 10.30 7.01
CA TRP A 921 -24.64 11.72 6.65
C TRP A 921 -23.32 12.17 6.03
N PRO A 922 -23.27 12.38 4.70
CA PRO A 922 -22.14 13.08 4.08
C PRO A 922 -21.93 14.45 4.75
N THR A 923 -20.68 14.78 5.03
CA THR A 923 -20.37 16.03 5.74
C THR A 923 -20.13 17.21 4.81
N VAL A 924 -19.91 16.94 3.53
CA VAL A 924 -19.78 17.92 2.46
C VAL A 924 -20.63 17.49 1.26
N ARG A 925 -21.02 18.44 0.44
CA ARG A 925 -21.64 18.19 -0.86
C ARG A 925 -20.58 17.88 -1.90
N ARG A 926 -20.91 17.96 -3.20
CA ARG A 926 -19.97 17.66 -4.30
C ARG A 926 -18.70 18.49 -4.16
N ALA A 927 -17.57 17.84 -4.00
CA ALA A 927 -16.27 18.49 -3.97
C ALA A 927 -15.91 19.04 -5.37
N ASP A 928 -15.39 20.27 -5.44
CA ASP A 928 -14.93 20.88 -6.70
C ASP A 928 -13.50 20.46 -7.02
N ASP A 929 -13.37 19.53 -7.95
CA ASP A 929 -12.08 19.00 -8.39
C ASP A 929 -11.21 20.05 -9.08
N ALA A 930 -11.82 20.89 -9.91
CA ALA A 930 -11.08 21.88 -10.68
C ALA A 930 -10.56 23.04 -9.81
N TYR A 931 -11.35 23.46 -8.82
CA TYR A 931 -10.93 24.42 -7.81
C TYR A 931 -9.78 23.83 -6.96
N GLY A 932 -9.92 22.59 -6.47
CA GLY A 932 -8.92 21.96 -5.63
C GLY A 932 -7.58 21.74 -6.32
N ASP A 933 -7.54 21.39 -7.61
CA ASP A 933 -6.28 21.24 -8.36
C ASP A 933 -5.55 22.55 -8.60
N ARG A 934 -6.28 23.68 -8.60
CA ARG A 934 -5.68 25.01 -8.69
C ARG A 934 -5.26 25.58 -7.34
N ASN A 935 -5.88 25.11 -6.24
CA ASN A 935 -5.74 25.65 -4.89
C ASN A 935 -5.42 24.52 -3.89
N LEU A 936 -4.29 23.84 -4.06
CA LEU A 936 -3.90 22.66 -3.26
C LEU A 936 -3.79 22.93 -1.75
N VAL A 937 -3.41 24.13 -1.38
CA VAL A 937 -3.31 24.61 0.01
C VAL A 937 -4.30 25.73 0.24
N CYS A 938 -4.84 25.81 1.45
CA CYS A 938 -5.68 26.93 1.86
C CYS A 938 -4.82 28.21 1.89
N SER A 939 -5.02 29.09 0.92
CA SER A 939 -4.51 30.47 1.01
C SER A 939 -5.55 31.32 1.74
N CYS A 940 -5.10 32.16 2.69
CA CYS A 940 -5.97 33.21 3.22
C CYS A 940 -6.46 34.08 2.05
N ALA A 941 -7.76 34.37 2.01
CA ALA A 941 -8.28 35.34 1.05
C ALA A 941 -7.53 36.65 1.22
N PRO A 942 -7.15 37.30 0.13
CA PRO A 942 -6.49 38.62 0.23
C PRO A 942 -7.41 39.59 0.98
N ILE A 943 -6.83 40.52 1.71
CA ILE A 943 -7.57 41.44 2.58
C ILE A 943 -8.66 42.22 1.82
N GLU A 944 -8.46 42.41 0.53
CA GLU A 944 -9.41 43.05 -0.38
C GLU A 944 -10.72 42.25 -0.52
N ALA A 945 -10.67 40.89 -0.37
CA ALA A 945 -11.88 40.05 -0.38
C ALA A 945 -12.79 40.26 0.84
N TYR A 946 -12.28 40.92 1.89
CA TYR A 946 -13.06 41.32 3.09
C TYR A 946 -13.52 42.79 3.06
N MET A 947 -13.19 43.50 1.99
CA MET A 947 -13.56 44.91 1.85
C MET A 947 -14.86 45.11 1.07
N GLU A 948 -15.41 44.06 0.45
CA GLU A 948 -16.67 44.05 -0.32
C GLU A 948 -17.79 43.35 0.43
N SER A 949 -18.18 43.81 1.59
CA SER A 949 -19.40 43.34 2.25
C SER A 949 -20.16 44.49 2.89
#